data_5687a24d7973ee5901e0cf50ebf02279
#
_entry.id   5687a24d7973ee5901e0cf50ebf02279
#
_cell.length_a   1.000
_cell.length_b   1.000
_cell.length_c   1.000
_cell.angle_alpha   90.00
_cell.angle_beta   90.00
_cell.angle_gamma   90.00
#
_symmetry.space_group_name_H-M   'P 1'
#
loop_
_entity.id
_entity.type
_entity.pdbx_description
1 polymer ?
#
loop_
_entity_poly.entity_id
_entity_poly.type
_entity_poly.pdbx_seq_one_letter_code
_entity_poly.pdbx_strand_id
1 'polypeptide(L)'
;MVFAGWFFKPLKETIRAPHHGQSIRGKLLSEMKAENIRSFLRSFTKLPHLAGTEENLLLAKKIQAQWKKFGLDSADLAHYDVLLSYPNETNANCILIVDGHGTEVFKTSYLEPPPDGYENVTNIVPPYNAFSAQGMPEGDLVYVNYARTEDFFKLEREMNINCTGKIVIARYGKIFRGNKVKNAMLAGAIGIILYSDPADYFAPGVQPYPKGWNLPGTAVQRGNVLNLNGAGDPLTPGYPAKDYTFRLNIEEGVGIPKIPVHPIGHNDAEILLRHLGGTAPPDKNWKGALNVSYNVGPGFTGNESFRKVRMQVHNTNKITRIYNVIGTIRGSVEPDRYVIPEGHRDSWVFGGIDPTTGTAVLQEIAQSFGKLIRXGWRPRXTIIFASWDAEEFGLLGSTEWAEENVKILQERSVAYINSDSSIEGNYTLRVDCTPLLYQLMYKLTKEMSSPDDGFESKSLYESWLEKDPSPENKGFPRXXXXXXXXDFEAYFQRLGIASGRVRYTKNRKTDKYSSYPVYHTIYETFELVENFYDPTFKKQLSVAQLRGALVYELAESIIIPFNIQDYGTALENYAASIFNLSKKYDQQLKDEGVSFDSLFSAVKNFSEAASDFHRRLTEVDLNNPIAVRIMNDQLMLLERAFIDPLGLPGRQFYRHIIFAPSSHNKYAGESFPGIYDAMFDIENKADPHLAWTEVKKHISIAVFTIQAAAGTLKEVL
;
A
#
# COMPACT_ATOMS: atom_id res chain seq x y z
N MET A 1 -1.02 41.22 -24.10
CA MET A 1 -0.01 42.14 -23.61
C MET A 1 -0.27 42.60 -22.21
N VAL A 2 -1.36 43.29 -21.99
CA VAL A 2 -1.81 43.65 -20.64
C VAL A 2 -1.96 42.42 -19.79
N PHE A 3 -2.53 41.40 -20.38
CA PHE A 3 -2.72 40.13 -19.69
C PHE A 3 -1.40 39.51 -19.27
N ALA A 4 -0.40 39.50 -20.14
CA ALA A 4 0.90 38.95 -19.81
C ALA A 4 1.60 39.73 -18.70
N GLY A 5 1.51 41.06 -18.74
CA GLY A 5 2.09 41.89 -17.70
C GLY A 5 1.41 41.66 -16.36
N TRP A 6 0.10 41.59 -16.38
CA TRP A 6 -0.64 41.30 -15.15
C TRP A 6 -0.26 39.92 -14.59
N PHE A 7 -0.03 38.97 -15.47
CA PHE A 7 0.23 37.61 -15.10
C PHE A 7 1.60 37.43 -14.44
N PHE A 8 2.64 38.03 -15.00
CA PHE A 8 3.99 37.76 -14.55
C PHE A 8 4.46 38.65 -13.41
N LYS A 9 4.04 39.86 -13.39
CA LYS A 9 4.58 40.82 -12.43
C LYS A 9 4.28 40.47 -10.99
N PRO A 10 3.01 40.23 -10.62
CA PRO A 10 2.74 39.83 -9.24
C PRO A 10 3.42 38.51 -8.87
N LEU A 11 3.49 37.60 -9.80
CA LEU A 11 4.13 36.31 -9.57
C LEU A 11 5.58 36.46 -9.19
N LYS A 12 6.32 37.23 -9.96
CA LYS A 12 7.75 37.39 -9.69
C LYS A 12 7.97 38.03 -8.33
N GLU A 13 7.17 39.00 -7.99
CA GLU A 13 7.31 39.67 -6.71
C GLU A 13 6.97 38.73 -5.56
N THR A 14 5.92 37.95 -5.71
CA THR A 14 5.50 37.04 -4.68
C THR A 14 6.53 35.91 -4.46
N ILE A 15 7.06 35.39 -5.56
CA ILE A 15 7.95 34.23 -5.48
C ILE A 15 9.35 34.61 -5.07
N ARG A 16 9.84 35.77 -5.52
CA ARG A 16 11.24 36.13 -5.36
C ARG A 16 11.53 36.97 -4.14
N ALA A 17 10.54 37.72 -3.64
CA ALA A 17 10.78 38.64 -2.55
C ALA A 17 11.36 37.98 -1.30
N PRO A 18 10.89 36.80 -0.89
CA PRO A 18 11.35 36.21 0.38
C PRO A 18 12.69 35.50 0.34
N HIS A 19 13.49 35.71 -0.66
CA HIS A 19 14.73 34.94 -0.79
C HIS A 19 15.86 35.41 0.08
N HIS A 20 15.63 36.31 0.98
CA HIS A 20 16.68 36.84 1.81
C HIS A 20 16.81 35.98 3.07
N GLY A 21 17.87 35.25 3.18
CA GLY A 21 18.16 34.48 4.37
C GLY A 21 17.54 33.10 4.33
N GLN A 22 16.28 33.00 4.64
CA GLN A 22 15.62 31.70 4.71
C GLN A 22 14.77 31.47 3.47
N SER A 23 14.93 30.30 2.87
CA SER A 23 14.10 29.94 1.73
C SER A 23 12.66 29.73 2.14
N ILE A 24 11.75 29.79 1.18
CA ILE A 24 10.35 29.54 1.45
C ILE A 24 10.16 28.10 1.92
N ARG A 25 10.90 27.15 1.34
CA ARG A 25 10.85 25.78 1.82
C ARG A 25 11.31 25.69 3.27
N GLY A 26 12.39 26.38 3.62
CA GLY A 26 12.83 26.39 5.01
C GLY A 26 11.77 26.93 5.95
N LYS A 27 11.07 27.99 5.53
CA LYS A 27 9.99 28.54 6.33
C LYS A 27 8.85 27.52 6.47
N LEU A 28 8.47 26.85 5.38
CA LEU A 28 7.45 25.81 5.41
C LEU A 28 7.78 24.76 6.47
N LEU A 29 9.01 24.25 6.45
CA LEU A 29 9.41 23.20 7.35
C LEU A 29 9.47 23.67 8.80
N SER A 30 9.93 24.90 9.02
CA SER A 30 10.03 25.42 10.38
C SER A 30 8.67 25.71 11.02
N GLU A 31 7.62 25.86 10.19
CA GLU A 31 6.27 26.05 10.72
C GLU A 31 5.66 24.74 11.23
N MET A 32 6.19 23.61 10.83
CA MET A 32 5.66 22.32 11.27
C MET A 32 6.12 22.02 12.68
N LYS A 33 5.19 21.58 13.53
CA LYS A 33 5.46 21.36 14.95
C LYS A 33 5.05 19.96 15.36
N ALA A 34 5.93 19.28 16.11
CA ALA A 34 5.63 17.96 16.66
C ALA A 34 4.37 17.98 17.53
N GLU A 35 4.21 19.05 18.31
CA GLU A 35 3.06 19.14 19.21
C GLU A 35 1.75 19.25 18.45
N ASN A 36 1.75 19.88 17.28
CA ASN A 36 0.55 19.93 16.46
C ASN A 36 0.18 18.52 15.97
N ILE A 37 1.17 17.75 15.56
CA ILE A 37 0.92 16.38 15.10
C ILE A 37 0.35 15.56 16.25
N ARG A 38 0.92 15.70 17.45
CA ARG A 38 0.39 15.00 18.63
C ARG A 38 -1.07 15.37 18.87
N SER A 39 -1.40 16.66 18.81
CA SER A 39 -2.77 17.11 19.03
C SER A 39 -3.74 16.55 18.01
N PHE A 40 -3.37 16.58 16.73
CA PHE A 40 -4.22 16.01 15.70
C PHE A 40 -4.42 14.51 15.93
N LEU A 41 -3.36 13.80 16.23
CA LEU A 41 -3.48 12.37 16.47
C LEU A 41 -4.37 12.08 17.66
N ARG A 42 -4.18 12.81 18.77
CA ARG A 42 -5.01 12.61 19.97
C ARG A 42 -6.48 12.83 19.62
N SER A 43 -6.77 13.93 18.93
CA SER A 43 -8.14 14.30 18.62
C SER A 43 -8.81 13.28 17.70
N PHE A 44 -8.08 12.79 16.71
CA PHE A 44 -8.67 11.94 15.65
C PHE A 44 -8.80 10.48 16.08
N THR A 45 -8.18 10.06 17.19
CA THR A 45 -8.19 8.65 17.59
C THR A 45 -9.04 8.36 18.80
N LYS A 46 -9.81 9.34 19.28
CA LYS A 46 -10.64 9.10 20.47
C LYS A 46 -11.75 8.10 20.22
N LEU A 47 -12.29 8.07 19.02
CA LEU A 47 -13.39 7.19 18.65
C LEU A 47 -13.01 6.37 17.43
N PRO A 48 -13.61 5.19 17.24
CA PRO A 48 -13.41 4.47 15.99
C PRO A 48 -13.95 5.26 14.81
N HIS A 49 -13.30 5.14 13.65
CA HIS A 49 -13.77 5.83 12.44
C HIS A 49 -13.72 4.90 11.24
N LEU A 50 -14.52 3.84 11.35
CA LEU A 50 -14.67 2.84 10.31
C LEU A 50 -15.41 3.42 9.10
N ALA A 51 -15.00 3.01 7.90
CA ALA A 51 -15.66 3.49 6.68
C ALA A 51 -17.15 3.18 6.72
N GLY A 52 -17.94 4.12 6.27
CA GLY A 52 -19.39 3.99 6.21
C GLY A 52 -20.10 4.33 7.49
N THR A 53 -19.38 4.74 8.53
CA THR A 53 -20.02 5.10 9.80
C THR A 53 -20.16 6.60 9.95
N GLU A 54 -21.06 6.98 10.84
CA GLU A 54 -21.28 8.40 11.14
C GLU A 54 -20.02 9.04 11.70
N GLU A 55 -19.29 8.32 12.55
CA GLU A 55 -18.06 8.85 13.15
C GLU A 55 -17.03 9.24 12.09
N ASN A 56 -16.90 8.42 11.05
CA ASN A 56 -15.93 8.74 10.00
C ASN A 56 -16.41 9.91 9.12
N LEU A 57 -17.74 10.03 8.93
CA LEU A 57 -18.25 11.19 8.23
C LEU A 57 -18.02 12.47 9.04
N LEU A 58 -18.23 12.43 10.36
CA LEU A 58 -17.96 13.59 11.19
C LEU A 58 -16.49 13.97 11.14
N LEU A 59 -15.60 12.99 11.11
CA LEU A 59 -14.18 13.27 10.98
C LEU A 59 -13.87 13.91 9.62
N ALA A 60 -14.52 13.44 8.55
CA ALA A 60 -14.36 14.06 7.24
C ALA A 60 -14.78 15.51 7.26
N LYS A 61 -15.92 15.81 7.89
CA LYS A 61 -16.39 17.19 7.99
C LYS A 61 -15.45 18.05 8.83
N LYS A 62 -14.89 17.48 9.88
CA LYS A 62 -13.93 18.19 10.72
C LYS A 62 -12.68 18.56 9.91
N ILE A 63 -12.16 17.60 9.14
CA ILE A 63 -10.99 17.85 8.30
C ILE A 63 -11.31 18.90 7.24
N GLN A 64 -12.49 18.81 6.62
CA GLN A 64 -12.91 19.81 5.64
C GLN A 64 -12.91 21.21 6.26
N ALA A 65 -13.48 21.34 7.44
CA ALA A 65 -13.54 22.64 8.12
C ALA A 65 -12.15 23.15 8.48
N GLN A 66 -11.27 22.24 8.95
CA GLN A 66 -9.91 22.63 9.29
C GLN A 66 -9.14 23.09 8.05
N TRP A 67 -9.29 22.40 6.92
CA TRP A 67 -8.59 22.81 5.70
C TRP A 67 -9.03 24.19 5.24
N LYS A 68 -10.31 24.49 5.34
CA LYS A 68 -10.77 25.85 5.03
C LYS A 68 -10.17 26.87 5.98
N LYS A 69 -10.13 26.55 7.26
CA LYS A 69 -9.57 27.45 8.27
C LYS A 69 -8.07 27.65 8.06
N PHE A 70 -7.35 26.60 7.61
CA PHE A 70 -5.91 26.73 7.35
C PHE A 70 -5.62 27.68 6.20
N GLY A 71 -6.57 27.88 5.29
CA GLY A 71 -6.39 28.80 4.19
C GLY A 71 -6.35 28.16 2.81
N LEU A 72 -6.74 26.91 2.68
CA LEU A 72 -6.85 26.32 1.36
C LEU A 72 -7.96 27.01 0.57
N ASP A 73 -7.79 27.10 -0.74
CA ASP A 73 -8.75 27.81 -1.59
C ASP A 73 -10.11 27.14 -1.59
N SER A 74 -10.17 25.83 -1.46
CA SER A 74 -11.42 25.09 -1.35
C SER A 74 -11.20 23.81 -0.59
N ALA A 75 -12.25 23.27 -0.01
CA ALA A 75 -12.26 21.96 0.60
C ALA A 75 -13.67 21.40 0.48
N ASP A 76 -13.80 20.30 -0.24
CA ASP A 76 -15.09 19.74 -0.59
C ASP A 76 -15.15 18.26 -0.27
N LEU A 77 -16.37 17.77 -0.01
CA LEU A 77 -16.60 16.34 0.15
C LEU A 77 -16.98 15.75 -1.21
N ALA A 78 -16.37 14.60 -1.54
CA ALA A 78 -16.71 13.82 -2.73
C ALA A 78 -17.23 12.47 -2.27
N HIS A 79 -18.44 12.11 -2.65
CA HIS A 79 -19.04 10.89 -2.14
C HIS A 79 -19.25 9.84 -3.23
N TYR A 80 -19.26 8.59 -2.80
CA TYR A 80 -19.47 7.43 -3.66
C TYR A 80 -20.29 6.41 -2.89
N ASP A 81 -21.13 5.65 -3.58
CA ASP A 81 -21.93 4.60 -2.97
C ASP A 81 -21.33 3.26 -3.37
N VAL A 82 -20.56 2.65 -2.47
CA VAL A 82 -19.72 1.50 -2.75
C VAL A 82 -20.14 0.30 -1.92
N LEU A 83 -19.75 -0.88 -2.34
CA LEU A 83 -20.05 -2.09 -1.57
C LEU A 83 -19.10 -2.17 -0.38
N LEU A 84 -19.64 -2.16 0.83
CA LEU A 84 -18.90 -2.43 2.05
C LEU A 84 -19.42 -3.71 2.69
N SER A 85 -18.74 -4.16 3.75
CA SER A 85 -19.03 -5.45 4.38
C SER A 85 -18.87 -5.29 5.88
N TYR A 86 -19.89 -5.71 6.65
CA TYR A 86 -19.87 -5.60 8.11
C TYR A 86 -20.34 -6.89 8.74
N PRO A 87 -19.88 -7.21 9.96
CA PRO A 87 -20.42 -8.38 10.65
C PRO A 87 -21.88 -8.14 11.03
N ASN A 88 -22.64 -9.20 11.06
CA ASN A 88 -24.04 -9.15 11.44
C ASN A 88 -24.16 -8.83 12.94
N GLU A 89 -25.07 -7.94 13.28
CA GLU A 89 -25.18 -7.48 14.68
C GLU A 89 -25.80 -8.52 15.61
N THR A 90 -26.59 -9.43 15.08
CA THR A 90 -27.30 -10.40 15.91
C THR A 90 -26.74 -11.81 15.85
N ASN A 91 -25.95 -12.14 14.83
CA ASN A 91 -25.35 -13.46 14.69
C ASN A 91 -23.84 -13.33 14.67
N ALA A 92 -23.20 -13.62 15.78
CA ALA A 92 -21.77 -13.45 15.94
C ALA A 92 -20.98 -14.42 15.07
N ASN A 93 -19.90 -13.93 14.48
CA ASN A 93 -18.96 -14.81 13.76
C ASN A 93 -18.11 -15.57 14.75
N CYS A 94 -17.87 -16.85 14.50
CA CYS A 94 -17.03 -17.65 15.39
C CYS A 94 -16.57 -18.92 14.71
N ILE A 95 -15.61 -19.58 15.34
CA ILE A 95 -15.12 -20.89 14.95
C ILE A 95 -15.43 -21.85 16.11
N LEU A 96 -15.91 -23.02 15.77
CA LEU A 96 -16.32 -24.04 16.76
C LEU A 96 -15.59 -25.35 16.52
N ILE A 97 -15.36 -26.09 17.59
CA ILE A 97 -15.09 -27.52 17.50
C ILE A 97 -16.36 -28.22 17.92
N VAL A 98 -16.85 -29.14 17.11
CA VAL A 98 -18.07 -29.87 17.40
C VAL A 98 -17.77 -31.36 17.46
N ASP A 99 -18.50 -32.09 18.32
CA ASP A 99 -18.31 -33.54 18.47
C ASP A 99 -19.20 -34.30 17.49
N GLY A 100 -19.26 -35.64 17.63
CA GLY A 100 -20.03 -36.48 16.72
C GLY A 100 -21.52 -36.27 16.81
N HIS A 101 -22.01 -35.62 17.85
CA HIS A 101 -23.42 -35.33 18.04
C HIS A 101 -23.77 -33.88 17.72
N GLY A 102 -22.82 -33.12 17.22
CA GLY A 102 -23.02 -31.71 16.93
C GLY A 102 -22.91 -30.78 18.11
N THR A 103 -22.49 -31.30 19.27
CA THR A 103 -22.34 -30.50 20.47
C THR A 103 -21.04 -29.67 20.39
N GLU A 104 -21.14 -28.39 20.76
CA GLU A 104 -19.97 -27.51 20.79
C GLU A 104 -19.06 -27.90 21.95
N VAL A 105 -17.80 -28.21 21.65
CA VAL A 105 -16.81 -28.47 22.69
C VAL A 105 -15.81 -27.34 22.82
N PHE A 106 -15.83 -26.40 21.88
CA PHE A 106 -14.99 -25.19 21.94
C PHE A 106 -15.59 -24.12 21.03
N LYS A 107 -15.43 -22.86 21.42
CA LYS A 107 -15.94 -21.74 20.66
C LYS A 107 -14.97 -20.57 20.85
N THR A 108 -14.58 -19.92 19.75
CA THR A 108 -13.66 -18.79 19.82
C THR A 108 -14.30 -17.56 20.44
N SER A 109 -13.47 -16.68 20.95
CA SER A 109 -13.93 -15.43 21.56
C SER A 109 -14.54 -14.50 20.52
N TYR A 110 -15.61 -13.80 20.92
CA TYR A 110 -16.29 -12.88 20.01
C TYR A 110 -15.60 -11.52 19.96
N LEU A 111 -15.11 -11.02 21.09
CA LEU A 111 -14.56 -9.67 21.20
C LEU A 111 -13.16 -9.71 21.80
N GLU A 112 -12.35 -8.73 21.41
CA GLU A 112 -11.12 -8.45 22.13
C GLU A 112 -11.47 -7.66 23.39
N PRO A 113 -10.78 -7.91 24.52
CA PRO A 113 -10.96 -7.03 25.68
C PRO A 113 -10.60 -5.59 25.33
N PRO A 114 -11.38 -4.59 25.71
CA PRO A 114 -11.06 -3.22 25.34
C PRO A 114 -9.79 -2.74 26.05
N PRO A 115 -9.03 -1.87 25.39
CA PRO A 115 -7.83 -1.31 26.06
C PRO A 115 -8.21 -0.38 27.20
N ASP A 116 -7.31 -0.24 28.16
CA ASP A 116 -7.53 0.64 29.33
C ASP A 116 -7.88 2.04 28.86
N GLY A 117 -8.91 2.59 29.47
CA GLY A 117 -9.38 3.94 29.16
C GLY A 117 -10.41 3.98 28.02
N TYR A 118 -10.64 2.88 27.36
CA TYR A 118 -11.59 2.82 26.25
C TYR A 118 -12.75 1.88 26.51
N GLU A 119 -12.96 1.51 27.78
CA GLU A 119 -13.98 0.49 28.15
C GLU A 119 -15.39 0.94 27.80
N ASN A 120 -15.64 2.24 27.81
CA ASN A 120 -16.98 2.76 27.56
C ASN A 120 -17.22 3.13 26.11
N VAL A 121 -16.26 2.93 25.23
CA VAL A 121 -16.44 3.26 23.81
C VAL A 121 -17.35 2.21 23.17
N THR A 122 -18.34 2.71 22.44
CA THR A 122 -19.28 1.85 21.72
C THR A 122 -18.93 1.85 20.22
N ASN A 123 -19.64 1.05 19.46
CA ASN A 123 -19.48 0.98 18.00
C ASN A 123 -18.12 0.49 17.57
N ILE A 124 -17.52 -0.38 18.39
CA ILE A 124 -16.29 -1.06 18.00
C ILE A 124 -16.67 -2.28 17.19
N VAL A 125 -16.19 -2.35 15.94
CA VAL A 125 -16.51 -3.49 15.09
C VAL A 125 -15.78 -4.72 15.63
N PRO A 126 -16.49 -5.84 15.85
CA PRO A 126 -15.80 -7.06 16.29
C PRO A 126 -14.84 -7.55 15.21
N PRO A 127 -13.86 -8.36 15.58
CA PRO A 127 -12.95 -8.94 14.60
C PRO A 127 -13.68 -9.68 13.48
N TYR A 128 -13.28 -9.43 12.26
CA TYR A 128 -13.83 -10.10 11.09
C TYR A 128 -12.95 -9.82 9.88
N ASN A 129 -13.19 -10.58 8.82
CA ASN A 129 -12.55 -10.32 7.53
C ASN A 129 -13.62 -9.81 6.57
N ALA A 130 -13.51 -8.55 6.19
CA ALA A 130 -14.51 -7.91 5.33
C ALA A 130 -14.57 -8.60 3.97
N PHE A 131 -15.80 -8.80 3.50
CA PHE A 131 -16.14 -9.44 2.23
C PHE A 131 -16.04 -10.96 2.25
N SER A 132 -15.79 -11.56 3.41
CA SER A 132 -15.92 -13.01 3.51
C SER A 132 -17.29 -13.46 3.02
N ALA A 133 -17.35 -14.60 2.35
CA ALA A 133 -18.65 -15.22 2.07
C ALA A 133 -19.31 -15.60 3.36
N GLN A 134 -20.64 -15.62 3.37
CA GLN A 134 -21.40 -16.13 4.49
C GLN A 134 -21.44 -17.65 4.42
N GLY A 135 -21.56 -18.30 5.56
CA GLY A 135 -21.72 -19.74 5.56
C GLY A 135 -21.35 -20.35 6.87
N MET A 136 -21.68 -21.65 6.96
CA MET A 136 -21.41 -22.46 8.16
C MET A 136 -20.76 -23.77 7.74
N PRO A 137 -19.62 -23.75 7.05
CA PRO A 137 -18.99 -24.99 6.64
C PRO A 137 -18.46 -25.77 7.84
N GLU A 138 -18.41 -27.07 7.67
CA GLU A 138 -17.91 -27.97 8.69
C GLU A 138 -17.04 -29.02 8.02
N GLY A 139 -15.90 -29.33 8.62
CA GLY A 139 -15.00 -30.32 8.04
C GLY A 139 -13.76 -30.53 8.88
N ASP A 140 -12.91 -31.38 8.33
CA ASP A 140 -11.59 -31.62 8.95
C ASP A 140 -10.68 -30.42 8.71
N LEU A 141 -9.82 -30.15 9.69
CA LEU A 141 -8.91 -29.02 9.67
C LEU A 141 -7.57 -29.42 9.05
N VAL A 142 -7.02 -28.54 8.24
CA VAL A 142 -5.66 -28.68 7.69
C VAL A 142 -4.89 -27.39 7.96
N TYR A 143 -3.69 -27.50 8.51
CA TYR A 143 -2.82 -26.35 8.73
C TYR A 143 -1.99 -26.15 7.48
N VAL A 144 -1.99 -24.94 6.95
CA VAL A 144 -1.38 -24.66 5.65
C VAL A 144 -0.30 -23.58 5.72
N ASN A 145 0.38 -23.46 6.86
CA ASN A 145 1.45 -22.49 7.04
C ASN A 145 0.93 -21.09 6.76
N TYR A 146 1.55 -20.34 5.85
CA TYR A 146 1.11 -18.98 5.51
C TYR A 146 0.10 -18.94 4.37
N ALA A 147 -0.33 -20.09 3.87
CA ALA A 147 -1.24 -20.18 2.72
C ALA A 147 -0.68 -19.48 1.48
N ARG A 148 0.64 -19.50 1.32
CA ARG A 148 1.30 -18.99 0.12
C ARG A 148 1.18 -20.00 -1.01
N THR A 149 1.44 -19.56 -2.24
CA THR A 149 1.48 -20.47 -3.38
C THR A 149 2.42 -21.64 -3.10
N GLU A 150 3.64 -21.34 -2.60
CA GLU A 150 4.60 -22.40 -2.31
C GLU A 150 4.16 -23.33 -1.19
N ASP A 151 3.38 -22.83 -0.24
CA ASP A 151 2.85 -23.68 0.83
C ASP A 151 1.87 -24.71 0.28
N PHE A 152 1.01 -24.29 -0.65
CA PHE A 152 0.08 -25.23 -1.27
C PHE A 152 0.77 -26.18 -2.24
N PHE A 153 1.81 -25.71 -2.94
CA PHE A 153 2.63 -26.63 -3.72
C PHE A 153 3.23 -27.71 -2.84
N LYS A 154 3.75 -27.32 -1.66
CA LYS A 154 4.32 -28.28 -0.72
C LYS A 154 3.29 -29.34 -0.31
N LEU A 155 2.10 -28.88 0.06
CA LEU A 155 1.04 -29.80 0.47
C LEU A 155 0.67 -30.76 -0.65
N GLU A 156 0.45 -30.25 -1.85
CA GLU A 156 -0.08 -31.03 -2.96
C GLU A 156 0.96 -31.88 -3.64
N ARG A 157 2.13 -31.29 -3.93
CA ARG A 157 3.15 -31.95 -4.76
C ARG A 157 4.10 -32.82 -3.96
N GLU A 158 4.38 -32.44 -2.69
CA GLU A 158 5.37 -33.16 -1.90
C GLU A 158 4.75 -34.01 -0.80
N MET A 159 3.67 -33.52 -0.16
CA MET A 159 3.05 -34.23 0.96
C MET A 159 1.83 -35.02 0.55
N ASN A 160 1.33 -34.81 -0.65
CA ASN A 160 0.17 -35.50 -1.17
C ASN A 160 -1.08 -35.32 -0.28
N ILE A 161 -1.27 -34.10 0.22
CA ILE A 161 -2.42 -33.73 1.03
C ILE A 161 -3.39 -32.91 0.19
N ASN A 162 -4.63 -33.36 0.15
CA ASN A 162 -5.69 -32.73 -0.64
C ASN A 162 -6.57 -31.89 0.28
N CYS A 163 -6.67 -30.60 0.01
CA CYS A 163 -7.46 -29.68 0.82
C CYS A 163 -8.93 -29.59 0.39
N THR A 164 -9.31 -30.33 -0.66
CA THR A 164 -10.69 -30.28 -1.15
C THR A 164 -11.66 -30.71 -0.06
N GLY A 165 -12.67 -29.87 0.20
CA GLY A 165 -13.68 -30.15 1.22
C GLY A 165 -13.22 -29.92 2.64
N LYS A 166 -12.01 -29.40 2.83
CA LYS A 166 -11.45 -29.18 4.16
C LYS A 166 -11.59 -27.72 4.57
N ILE A 167 -11.49 -27.48 5.87
CA ILE A 167 -11.30 -26.12 6.41
C ILE A 167 -9.80 -25.97 6.67
N VAL A 168 -9.21 -24.90 6.16
CA VAL A 168 -7.78 -24.68 6.36
C VAL A 168 -7.56 -23.59 7.39
N ILE A 169 -6.46 -23.70 8.15
CA ILE A 169 -6.04 -22.67 9.07
C ILE A 169 -4.64 -22.23 8.66
N ALA A 170 -4.47 -20.90 8.56
CA ALA A 170 -3.21 -20.31 8.11
C ALA A 170 -2.80 -19.21 9.06
N ARG A 171 -1.50 -19.06 9.25
CA ARG A 171 -1.02 -17.92 10.01
C ARG A 171 -0.90 -16.70 9.10
N TYR A 172 -1.22 -15.55 9.66
CA TYR A 172 -0.99 -14.26 9.02
C TYR A 172 0.52 -14.07 8.79
N GLY A 173 0.84 -13.20 7.86
CA GLY A 173 2.21 -12.84 7.59
C GLY A 173 2.65 -13.27 6.21
N LYS A 174 3.74 -12.71 5.78
CA LYS A 174 4.42 -12.97 4.52
C LYS A 174 3.70 -12.41 3.31
N ILE A 175 2.39 -12.65 3.18
CA ILE A 175 1.64 -12.17 2.01
C ILE A 175 0.33 -11.52 2.44
N PHE A 176 -0.28 -10.79 1.52
CA PHE A 176 -1.60 -10.17 1.74
C PHE A 176 -2.64 -11.26 1.98
N ARG A 177 -3.55 -10.98 2.93
CA ARG A 177 -4.51 -12.01 3.35
C ARG A 177 -5.48 -12.42 2.25
N GLY A 178 -5.81 -11.50 1.32
CA GLY A 178 -6.64 -11.87 0.18
C GLY A 178 -6.01 -12.92 -0.70
N ASN A 179 -4.69 -12.89 -0.84
CA ASN A 179 -3.98 -13.93 -1.60
C ASN A 179 -4.09 -15.29 -0.91
N LYS A 180 -4.08 -15.31 0.42
CA LYS A 180 -4.25 -16.56 1.18
C LYS A 180 -5.60 -17.19 0.89
N VAL A 181 -6.64 -16.37 0.89
CA VAL A 181 -8.01 -16.86 0.64
C VAL A 181 -8.14 -17.38 -0.79
N LYS A 182 -7.59 -16.65 -1.76
CA LYS A 182 -7.59 -17.09 -3.15
C LYS A 182 -6.92 -18.45 -3.29
N ASN A 183 -5.76 -18.62 -2.67
CA ASN A 183 -5.02 -19.87 -2.75
C ASN A 183 -5.81 -21.02 -2.10
N ALA A 184 -6.47 -20.76 -0.97
CA ALA A 184 -7.30 -21.77 -0.33
C ALA A 184 -8.47 -22.19 -1.23
N MET A 185 -9.11 -21.21 -1.88
CA MET A 185 -10.19 -21.49 -2.82
C MET A 185 -9.70 -22.36 -3.97
N LEU A 186 -8.54 -22.03 -4.54
CA LEU A 186 -7.98 -22.81 -5.64
C LEU A 186 -7.65 -24.24 -5.22
N ALA A 187 -7.32 -24.44 -3.95
CA ALA A 187 -7.03 -25.78 -3.42
C ALA A 187 -8.29 -26.57 -3.06
N GLY A 188 -9.47 -25.97 -3.20
CA GLY A 188 -10.71 -26.65 -2.93
C GLY A 188 -11.20 -26.58 -1.49
N ALA A 189 -10.58 -25.77 -0.65
CA ALA A 189 -11.01 -25.58 0.73
C ALA A 189 -12.40 -24.97 0.79
N ILE A 190 -13.17 -25.31 1.82
CA ILE A 190 -14.52 -24.78 1.98
C ILE A 190 -14.59 -23.64 3.00
N GLY A 191 -13.48 -23.34 3.65
CA GLY A 191 -13.37 -22.22 4.57
C GLY A 191 -11.93 -22.04 4.96
N ILE A 192 -11.58 -20.85 5.45
CA ILE A 192 -10.24 -20.57 5.91
C ILE A 192 -10.27 -19.72 7.18
N ILE A 193 -9.44 -20.12 8.14
CA ILE A 193 -9.25 -19.43 9.42
C ILE A 193 -7.87 -18.80 9.38
N LEU A 194 -7.80 -17.52 9.76
CA LEU A 194 -6.52 -16.80 9.82
C LEU A 194 -6.18 -16.47 11.26
N TYR A 195 -4.92 -16.61 11.64
CA TYR A 195 -4.51 -16.27 13.00
C TYR A 195 -3.13 -15.63 13.03
N SER A 196 -2.87 -14.86 14.09
CA SER A 196 -1.59 -14.18 14.28
C SER A 196 -0.70 -15.01 15.19
N ASP A 197 0.27 -15.70 14.60
CA ASP A 197 1.21 -16.52 15.36
C ASP A 197 2.26 -15.64 16.04
N PRO A 198 2.62 -15.93 17.29
CA PRO A 198 3.66 -15.12 17.94
C PRO A 198 5.02 -15.15 17.22
N ALA A 199 5.30 -16.17 16.41
CA ALA A 199 6.53 -16.17 15.61
C ALA A 199 6.57 -14.97 14.67
N ASP A 200 5.41 -14.47 14.26
CA ASP A 200 5.31 -13.42 13.24
C ASP A 200 4.82 -12.08 13.80
N TYR A 201 4.21 -12.07 14.98
CA TYR A 201 3.57 -10.87 15.52
C TYR A 201 3.93 -10.64 16.97
N PHE A 202 5.09 -11.09 17.39
CA PHE A 202 5.52 -10.88 18.77
C PHE A 202 7.03 -10.63 18.76
N ALA A 203 7.42 -9.45 19.24
CA ALA A 203 8.84 -9.10 19.30
C ALA A 203 9.45 -9.69 20.58
N PRO A 204 10.58 -10.40 20.48
CA PRO A 204 11.17 -10.99 21.68
C PRO A 204 11.52 -9.92 22.72
N GLY A 205 11.21 -10.22 23.98
CA GLY A 205 11.59 -9.35 25.10
C GLY A 205 10.70 -8.16 25.34
N VAL A 206 9.63 -8.00 24.58
CA VAL A 206 8.72 -6.86 24.70
C VAL A 206 7.42 -7.34 25.34
N GLN A 207 6.87 -6.52 26.24
CA GLN A 207 5.62 -6.85 26.91
C GLN A 207 4.43 -6.66 26.00
N PRO A 208 3.37 -7.45 26.17
CA PRO A 208 2.12 -7.21 25.44
C PRO A 208 1.48 -5.89 25.87
N TYR A 209 0.70 -5.30 24.97
CA TYR A 209 -0.06 -4.10 25.28
C TYR A 209 -0.99 -4.38 26.46
N PRO A 210 -1.13 -3.48 27.45
CA PRO A 210 -0.69 -2.08 27.44
C PRO A 210 0.66 -1.81 28.08
N LYS A 211 1.36 -2.82 28.59
CA LYS A 211 2.65 -2.61 29.21
C LYS A 211 3.77 -2.42 28.20
N GLY A 212 3.57 -2.91 27.01
CA GLY A 212 4.48 -2.73 25.89
C GLY A 212 3.70 -2.72 24.60
N TRP A 213 4.42 -2.81 23.47
CA TRP A 213 3.80 -2.68 22.16
C TRP A 213 3.55 -4.02 21.48
N ASN A 214 3.65 -5.11 22.24
CA ASN A 214 3.49 -6.44 21.66
C ASN A 214 2.03 -6.88 21.62
N LEU A 215 1.77 -7.98 20.91
CA LEU A 215 0.43 -8.49 20.65
C LEU A 215 -0.08 -9.32 21.81
N PRO A 216 -1.19 -8.94 22.45
CA PRO A 216 -1.84 -9.85 23.40
C PRO A 216 -2.46 -11.05 22.68
N GLY A 217 -2.54 -12.18 23.36
CA GLY A 217 -3.06 -13.40 22.76
C GLY A 217 -4.55 -13.35 22.43
N THR A 218 -5.27 -12.36 22.99
CA THR A 218 -6.68 -12.13 22.70
C THR A 218 -6.90 -11.19 21.53
N ALA A 219 -5.85 -10.57 21.02
CA ALA A 219 -5.96 -9.60 19.92
C ALA A 219 -6.18 -10.31 18.60
N VAL A 220 -6.94 -9.67 17.72
CA VAL A 220 -7.28 -10.27 16.43
C VAL A 220 -7.06 -9.23 15.33
N GLN A 221 -6.37 -9.63 14.27
CA GLN A 221 -6.13 -8.76 13.12
C GLN A 221 -7.34 -8.79 12.17
N ARG A 222 -7.99 -7.64 12.01
CA ARG A 222 -9.06 -7.45 11.02
C ARG A 222 -8.46 -7.23 9.65
N GLY A 223 -9.31 -7.25 8.61
CA GLY A 223 -8.87 -6.84 7.29
C GLY A 223 -9.71 -7.46 6.19
N ASN A 224 -9.76 -6.75 5.05
CA ASN A 224 -10.52 -7.27 3.90
C ASN A 224 -9.76 -8.40 3.22
N VAL A 225 -10.52 -9.22 2.52
CA VAL A 225 -9.99 -10.40 1.82
C VAL A 225 -10.38 -10.38 0.32
N LEU A 226 -10.47 -9.18 -0.24
CA LEU A 226 -10.78 -9.04 -1.66
C LEU A 226 -9.55 -9.33 -2.53
N ASN A 227 -9.81 -9.75 -3.76
CA ASN A 227 -8.80 -9.82 -4.82
C ASN A 227 -9.27 -8.92 -5.96
N LEU A 228 -9.16 -7.61 -5.74
CA LEU A 228 -9.68 -6.61 -6.66
C LEU A 228 -8.81 -6.38 -7.90
N ASN A 229 -7.51 -6.55 -7.77
CA ASN A 229 -6.58 -6.27 -8.85
C ASN A 229 -6.82 -4.89 -9.48
N GLY A 230 -7.01 -3.90 -8.61
CA GLY A 230 -7.14 -2.52 -9.04
C GLY A 230 -8.54 -2.05 -9.41
N ALA A 231 -9.56 -2.89 -9.26
CA ALA A 231 -10.91 -2.55 -9.74
C ALA A 231 -11.63 -1.47 -8.94
N GLY A 232 -11.27 -1.26 -7.66
CA GLY A 232 -12.04 -0.37 -6.80
C GLY A 232 -13.32 -1.02 -6.36
N ASP A 233 -14.41 -0.25 -6.30
CA ASP A 233 -15.70 -0.79 -5.87
C ASP A 233 -16.01 -2.09 -6.62
N PRO A 234 -16.27 -3.18 -5.90
CA PRO A 234 -16.50 -4.46 -6.57
C PRO A 234 -17.68 -4.47 -7.55
N LEU A 235 -18.64 -3.58 -7.40
CA LEU A 235 -19.83 -3.58 -8.26
C LEU A 235 -19.74 -2.64 -9.44
N THR A 236 -18.75 -1.73 -9.47
CA THR A 236 -18.64 -0.75 -10.55
C THR A 236 -17.22 -0.68 -11.13
N PRO A 237 -16.61 -1.82 -11.49
CA PRO A 237 -15.23 -1.77 -11.97
C PRO A 237 -15.10 -0.90 -13.20
N GLY A 238 -14.16 0.03 -13.19
CA GLY A 238 -13.90 0.93 -14.30
C GLY A 238 -14.60 2.28 -14.23
N TYR A 239 -15.60 2.43 -13.39
CA TYR A 239 -16.42 3.64 -13.35
C TYR A 239 -16.70 4.07 -11.92
N PRO A 240 -16.80 5.40 -11.66
CA PRO A 240 -17.05 5.85 -10.29
C PRO A 240 -18.44 5.42 -9.81
N ALA A 241 -18.54 5.08 -8.56
CA ALA A 241 -19.77 4.54 -7.99
C ALA A 241 -20.76 5.66 -7.62
N LYS A 242 -21.30 6.30 -8.63
CA LYS A 242 -22.28 7.38 -8.48
C LYS A 242 -23.70 6.81 -8.66
N ASP A 243 -24.71 7.66 -8.47
CA ASP A 243 -26.11 7.19 -8.57
C ASP A 243 -26.49 6.75 -10.00
N TYR A 244 -25.83 7.28 -11.00
CA TYR A 244 -26.11 6.89 -12.40
C TYR A 244 -25.35 5.64 -12.84
N THR A 245 -24.41 5.13 -12.03
CA THR A 245 -23.50 4.09 -12.48
C THR A 245 -24.18 2.72 -12.49
N PHE A 246 -24.02 1.98 -13.58
CA PHE A 246 -24.49 0.60 -13.66
C PHE A 246 -23.73 -0.28 -12.67
N ARG A 247 -24.46 -1.11 -11.92
CA ARG A 247 -23.86 -2.00 -10.94
C ARG A 247 -24.08 -3.46 -11.29
N LEU A 248 -23.04 -4.25 -11.07
CA LEU A 248 -23.15 -5.70 -11.16
C LEU A 248 -24.02 -6.21 -10.00
N ASN A 249 -24.58 -7.41 -10.16
CA ASN A 249 -25.18 -8.10 -9.03
C ASN A 249 -24.08 -8.43 -8.01
N ILE A 250 -24.43 -8.47 -6.75
CA ILE A 250 -23.42 -8.71 -5.71
C ILE A 250 -22.70 -10.04 -5.95
N GLU A 251 -23.41 -11.05 -6.42
CA GLU A 251 -22.81 -12.36 -6.72
C GLU A 251 -21.73 -12.28 -7.79
N GLU A 252 -21.80 -11.26 -8.63
CA GLU A 252 -20.86 -11.07 -9.73
C GLU A 252 -19.76 -10.07 -9.36
N GLY A 253 -19.76 -9.55 -8.13
CA GLY A 253 -18.81 -8.54 -7.70
C GLY A 253 -17.37 -8.99 -7.87
N VAL A 254 -16.52 -8.05 -8.25
CA VAL A 254 -15.12 -8.35 -8.53
C VAL A 254 -14.40 -8.73 -7.23
N GLY A 255 -13.68 -9.85 -7.26
CA GLY A 255 -12.74 -10.20 -6.21
C GLY A 255 -13.33 -10.68 -4.91
N ILE A 256 -14.65 -10.87 -4.83
CA ILE A 256 -15.30 -11.29 -3.60
C ILE A 256 -15.08 -12.80 -3.42
N PRO A 257 -14.52 -13.23 -2.28
CA PRO A 257 -14.29 -14.67 -2.07
C PRO A 257 -15.57 -15.47 -2.03
N LYS A 258 -15.46 -16.74 -2.41
CA LYS A 258 -16.59 -17.67 -2.46
C LYS A 258 -16.65 -18.57 -1.22
N ILE A 259 -15.67 -18.46 -0.31
CA ILE A 259 -15.65 -19.28 0.90
C ILE A 259 -15.61 -18.38 2.13
N PRO A 260 -16.13 -18.85 3.28
CA PRO A 260 -16.02 -18.08 4.51
C PRO A 260 -14.58 -17.97 5.00
N VAL A 261 -14.27 -16.81 5.57
CA VAL A 261 -12.97 -16.47 6.15
C VAL A 261 -13.22 -15.82 7.50
N HIS A 262 -12.41 -16.16 8.51
CA HIS A 262 -12.57 -15.51 9.82
C HIS A 262 -11.23 -15.46 10.55
N PRO A 263 -10.90 -14.32 11.20
CA PRO A 263 -9.64 -14.20 11.92
C PRO A 263 -9.82 -14.49 13.40
N ILE A 264 -8.80 -15.09 14.03
CA ILE A 264 -8.80 -15.36 15.47
C ILE A 264 -7.45 -14.98 16.06
N GLY A 265 -7.44 -14.81 17.39
CA GLY A 265 -6.21 -14.58 18.12
C GLY A 265 -5.44 -15.86 18.37
N HIS A 266 -4.18 -15.71 18.79
CA HIS A 266 -3.37 -16.92 18.93
C HIS A 266 -3.76 -17.75 20.15
N ASN A 267 -4.42 -17.17 21.17
CA ASN A 267 -4.92 -18.00 22.26
C ASN A 267 -5.94 -19.02 21.75
N ASP A 268 -6.85 -18.58 20.89
CA ASP A 268 -7.84 -19.48 20.31
C ASP A 268 -7.22 -20.44 19.32
N ALA A 269 -6.29 -19.94 18.50
CA ALA A 269 -5.64 -20.78 17.50
C ALA A 269 -4.85 -21.92 18.15
N GLU A 270 -4.25 -21.65 19.31
CA GLU A 270 -3.49 -22.70 20.00
C GLU A 270 -4.38 -23.89 20.34
N ILE A 271 -5.64 -23.64 20.73
CA ILE A 271 -6.56 -24.74 21.05
C ILE A 271 -6.86 -25.57 19.82
N LEU A 272 -7.10 -24.92 18.67
CA LEU A 272 -7.35 -25.65 17.42
C LEU A 272 -6.13 -26.46 17.01
N LEU A 273 -4.96 -25.83 17.04
CA LEU A 273 -3.73 -26.47 16.56
C LEU A 273 -3.24 -27.58 17.48
N ARG A 274 -3.52 -27.44 18.79
CA ARG A 274 -3.11 -28.47 19.75
C ARG A 274 -3.70 -29.82 19.44
N HIS A 275 -4.95 -29.82 18.97
CA HIS A 275 -5.66 -31.08 18.70
C HIS A 275 -5.42 -31.64 17.32
N LEU A 276 -4.73 -30.88 16.45
CA LEU A 276 -4.52 -31.28 15.07
C LEU A 276 -3.54 -32.46 15.01
N GLY A 277 -3.91 -33.48 14.23
CA GLY A 277 -3.10 -34.67 14.08
C GLY A 277 -2.61 -34.85 12.65
N GLY A 278 -2.61 -36.11 12.20
CA GLY A 278 -2.21 -36.43 10.84
C GLY A 278 -0.73 -36.24 10.60
N THR A 279 -0.40 -35.70 9.45
CA THR A 279 0.99 -35.59 8.99
C THR A 279 1.77 -34.56 9.80
N ALA A 280 3.00 -34.87 10.16
CA ALA A 280 3.87 -33.93 10.86
C ALA A 280 4.26 -32.77 9.94
N PRO A 281 4.70 -31.62 10.51
CA PRO A 281 5.12 -30.52 9.65
C PRO A 281 6.28 -30.93 8.78
N PRO A 282 6.34 -30.46 7.52
CA PRO A 282 7.38 -30.94 6.59
C PRO A 282 8.77 -30.43 6.93
N ASP A 283 8.89 -29.27 7.56
CA ASP A 283 10.18 -28.72 7.95
C ASP A 283 9.97 -27.62 9.00
N LYS A 284 11.08 -27.07 9.49
CA LYS A 284 11.01 -26.08 10.57
C LYS A 284 10.31 -24.77 10.14
N ASN A 285 10.26 -24.50 8.84
CA ASN A 285 9.64 -23.27 8.36
C ASN A 285 8.11 -23.31 8.47
N TRP A 286 7.55 -24.47 8.79
CA TRP A 286 6.13 -24.63 9.02
C TRP A 286 5.76 -24.48 10.49
N LYS A 287 6.74 -24.31 11.37
CA LYS A 287 6.48 -24.19 12.80
C LYS A 287 6.48 -22.74 13.24
N GLY A 288 5.47 -22.35 14.00
CA GLY A 288 5.44 -21.05 14.65
C GLY A 288 5.93 -21.12 16.08
N ALA A 289 5.46 -20.21 16.92
CA ALA A 289 5.97 -20.09 18.28
C ALA A 289 4.97 -20.50 19.35
N LEU A 290 3.83 -21.07 18.97
CA LEU A 290 2.90 -21.59 19.95
C LEU A 290 3.38 -22.94 20.45
N ASN A 291 2.89 -23.33 21.65
CA ASN A 291 3.29 -24.61 22.26
C ASN A 291 2.42 -25.73 21.69
N VAL A 292 2.60 -26.01 20.41
CA VAL A 292 1.90 -27.10 19.70
C VAL A 292 2.89 -27.74 18.72
N SER A 293 2.52 -28.88 18.20
CA SER A 293 3.38 -29.63 17.26
C SER A 293 3.32 -29.13 15.84
N TYR A 294 2.35 -28.31 15.51
CA TYR A 294 2.14 -27.83 14.12
C TYR A 294 1.93 -28.95 13.14
N ASN A 295 1.25 -30.02 13.60
CA ASN A 295 0.83 -31.08 12.69
C ASN A 295 -0.08 -30.47 11.62
N VAL A 296 0.02 -31.04 10.42
CA VAL A 296 -0.68 -30.50 9.26
C VAL A 296 -2.13 -30.99 9.19
N GLY A 297 -2.39 -32.17 9.70
CA GLY A 297 -3.70 -32.79 9.55
C GLY A 297 -3.67 -33.74 8.37
N PRO A 298 -4.78 -34.04 7.73
CA PRO A 298 -6.14 -33.55 8.03
C PRO A 298 -6.71 -34.14 9.31
N GLY A 299 -7.43 -33.33 10.06
CA GLY A 299 -8.26 -33.76 11.17
C GLY A 299 -7.52 -33.85 12.49
N PHE A 300 -8.32 -34.10 13.53
CA PHE A 300 -7.82 -34.16 14.90
C PHE A 300 -7.27 -35.55 15.22
N THR A 301 -6.45 -35.61 16.27
CA THR A 301 -5.67 -36.80 16.59
C THR A 301 -6.42 -37.68 17.58
N GLY A 302 -6.10 -38.97 17.58
CA GLY A 302 -6.49 -39.91 18.58
C GLY A 302 -7.99 -40.13 18.68
N ASN A 303 -8.48 -40.18 19.90
CA ASN A 303 -9.91 -40.44 20.16
C ASN A 303 -10.75 -39.18 19.89
N GLU A 304 -10.16 -38.10 19.43
CA GLU A 304 -10.90 -36.89 19.01
C GLU A 304 -11.05 -36.81 17.50
N SER A 305 -10.65 -37.84 16.77
CA SER A 305 -10.65 -37.77 15.29
C SER A 305 -12.05 -37.61 14.71
N PHE A 306 -13.12 -37.91 15.46
CA PHE A 306 -14.47 -37.70 15.00
C PHE A 306 -14.93 -36.23 15.09
N ARG A 307 -14.20 -35.41 15.85
CA ARG A 307 -14.56 -33.98 15.99
C ARG A 307 -14.24 -33.24 14.73
N LYS A 308 -15.04 -32.21 14.44
CA LYS A 308 -14.87 -31.37 13.24
C LYS A 308 -14.79 -29.92 13.64
N VAL A 309 -14.30 -29.11 12.73
CA VAL A 309 -14.32 -27.65 12.87
C VAL A 309 -15.51 -27.11 12.10
N ARG A 310 -16.26 -26.22 12.73
CA ARG A 310 -17.36 -25.50 12.07
C ARG A 310 -17.07 -24.02 12.12
N MET A 311 -17.21 -23.35 10.98
CA MET A 311 -17.16 -21.89 10.94
C MET A 311 -18.57 -21.35 10.89
N GLN A 312 -18.80 -20.22 11.58
CA GLN A 312 -20.06 -19.49 11.45
C GLN A 312 -19.71 -18.08 11.05
N VAL A 313 -20.02 -17.70 9.82
CA VAL A 313 -19.72 -16.37 9.32
C VAL A 313 -20.99 -15.74 8.78
N HIS A 314 -21.36 -14.59 9.34
CA HIS A 314 -22.59 -13.87 9.03
C HIS A 314 -22.28 -12.41 8.78
N ASN A 315 -21.64 -12.11 7.64
CA ASN A 315 -21.38 -10.72 7.26
C ASN A 315 -22.48 -10.24 6.32
N THR A 316 -22.71 -8.92 6.34
CA THR A 316 -23.65 -8.29 5.44
C THR A 316 -22.87 -7.38 4.50
N ASN A 317 -22.97 -7.65 3.20
CA ASN A 317 -22.40 -6.78 2.19
C ASN A 317 -23.48 -5.83 1.72
N LYS A 318 -23.24 -4.52 1.85
CA LYS A 318 -24.28 -3.55 1.47
C LYS A 318 -23.66 -2.30 0.87
N ILE A 319 -24.38 -1.70 -0.06
CA ILE A 319 -23.97 -0.44 -0.69
C ILE A 319 -24.08 0.65 0.35
N THR A 320 -22.97 1.37 0.56
CA THR A 320 -22.84 2.33 1.66
C THR A 320 -22.13 3.57 1.13
N ARG A 321 -22.56 4.74 1.58
CA ARG A 321 -21.94 5.99 1.13
C ARG A 321 -20.65 6.26 1.88
N ILE A 322 -19.60 6.59 1.12
CA ILE A 322 -18.30 7.00 1.65
C ILE A 322 -17.99 8.41 1.18
N TYR A 323 -17.06 9.08 1.89
CA TYR A 323 -16.79 10.50 1.67
C TYR A 323 -15.28 10.76 1.67
N ASN A 324 -14.76 11.22 0.55
CA ASN A 324 -13.42 11.79 0.48
C ASN A 324 -13.46 13.27 0.76
N VAL A 325 -12.36 13.82 1.30
CA VAL A 325 -12.21 15.27 1.43
C VAL A 325 -11.14 15.71 0.43
N ILE A 326 -11.46 16.69 -0.40
CA ILE A 326 -10.56 17.18 -1.44
C ILE A 326 -10.32 18.67 -1.19
N GLY A 327 -9.06 19.05 -0.95
CA GLY A 327 -8.70 20.43 -0.69
C GLY A 327 -7.68 20.92 -1.69
N THR A 328 -7.83 22.16 -2.15
CA THR A 328 -7.03 22.66 -3.27
C THR A 328 -6.35 23.98 -2.92
N ILE A 329 -5.07 24.06 -3.28
CA ILE A 329 -4.33 25.32 -3.35
C ILE A 329 -4.00 25.53 -4.82
N ARG A 330 -4.61 26.55 -5.42
CA ARG A 330 -4.42 26.79 -6.85
C ARG A 330 -3.02 27.32 -7.15
N GLY A 331 -2.38 26.75 -8.18
CA GLY A 331 -1.10 27.24 -8.63
C GLY A 331 -1.20 28.57 -9.32
N SER A 332 -0.12 29.33 -9.27
CA SER A 332 -0.12 30.69 -9.80
C SER A 332 0.42 30.78 -11.21
N VAL A 333 1.23 29.80 -11.66
CA VAL A 333 1.84 29.84 -12.98
C VAL A 333 1.21 28.81 -13.91
N GLU A 334 1.17 27.55 -13.48
CA GLU A 334 0.57 26.47 -14.24
C GLU A 334 -0.47 25.76 -13.37
N PRO A 335 -1.62 26.39 -13.18
CA PRO A 335 -2.64 25.79 -12.32
C PRO A 335 -3.22 24.47 -12.86
N ASP A 336 -2.95 24.15 -14.12
CA ASP A 336 -3.38 22.88 -14.71
C ASP A 336 -2.33 21.79 -14.54
N ARG A 337 -1.43 21.92 -13.57
CA ARG A 337 -0.49 20.85 -13.19
C ARG A 337 -0.68 20.58 -11.70
N TYR A 338 -0.81 19.31 -11.35
CA TYR A 338 -1.21 18.88 -10.00
C TYR A 338 -0.14 18.10 -9.28
N VAL A 339 0.07 18.42 -8.01
CA VAL A 339 0.80 17.55 -7.07
C VAL A 339 -0.21 17.15 -6.01
N ILE A 340 -0.29 15.85 -5.72
CA ILE A 340 -1.39 15.29 -4.93
C ILE A 340 -0.87 14.60 -3.66
N PRO A 341 -0.75 15.33 -2.53
CA PRO A 341 -0.49 14.70 -1.24
C PRO A 341 -1.79 14.15 -0.66
N GLU A 342 -1.76 12.89 -0.23
CA GLU A 342 -3.00 12.27 0.20
C GLU A 342 -2.76 11.13 1.17
N GLY A 343 -3.80 10.79 1.92
CA GLY A 343 -3.81 9.62 2.77
C GLY A 343 -5.23 9.24 3.11
N HIS A 344 -5.41 8.00 3.60
CA HIS A 344 -6.76 7.61 3.96
C HIS A 344 -7.05 7.98 5.41
N ARG A 345 -8.33 8.03 5.71
CA ARG A 345 -8.86 8.48 7.00
C ARG A 345 -9.53 7.35 7.77
N ASP A 346 -10.15 6.41 7.05
CA ASP A 346 -10.89 5.33 7.71
C ASP A 346 -9.95 4.35 8.42
N SER A 347 -10.43 3.82 9.53
CA SER A 347 -9.66 2.87 10.33
C SER A 347 -10.52 1.67 10.68
N TRP A 348 -9.86 0.56 11.08
CA TRP A 348 -10.63 -0.57 11.59
C TRP A 348 -11.21 -0.28 12.95
N VAL A 349 -10.41 0.25 13.87
CA VAL A 349 -10.91 0.66 15.17
C VAL A 349 -10.42 2.10 15.42
N PHE A 350 -9.46 2.29 16.34
CA PHE A 350 -9.02 3.64 16.68
C PHE A 350 -8.02 4.22 15.68
N GLY A 351 -7.32 3.34 14.96
CA GLY A 351 -6.40 3.80 13.93
C GLY A 351 -5.19 4.54 14.44
N GLY A 352 -4.70 4.18 15.61
CA GLY A 352 -3.61 4.92 16.26
C GLY A 352 -2.35 5.02 15.45
N ILE A 353 -2.02 3.98 14.69
CA ILE A 353 -0.95 4.03 13.70
C ILE A 353 -1.56 4.11 12.31
N ASP A 354 -2.35 3.12 11.94
CA ASP A 354 -2.92 2.95 10.61
C ASP A 354 -4.39 3.39 10.60
N PRO A 355 -4.71 4.53 9.99
CA PRO A 355 -3.82 5.43 9.24
C PRO A 355 -3.50 6.74 9.97
N THR A 356 -3.93 6.91 11.21
CA THR A 356 -4.10 8.26 11.72
C THR A 356 -2.77 8.97 11.97
N THR A 357 -1.65 8.23 12.14
CA THR A 357 -0.36 8.91 12.14
C THR A 357 -0.11 9.60 10.79
N GLY A 358 -0.61 9.03 9.70
CA GLY A 358 -0.53 9.67 8.40
C GLY A 358 -1.50 10.82 8.25
N THR A 359 -2.72 10.65 8.77
CA THR A 359 -3.73 11.71 8.72
C THR A 359 -3.27 12.93 9.49
N ALA A 360 -2.68 12.72 10.68
CA ALA A 360 -2.18 13.82 11.50
C ALA A 360 -1.04 14.57 10.81
N VAL A 361 -0.14 13.82 10.17
CA VAL A 361 0.95 14.43 9.41
C VAL A 361 0.41 15.25 8.24
N LEU A 362 -0.56 14.72 7.52
CA LEU A 362 -1.16 15.45 6.40
C LEU A 362 -1.81 16.76 6.87
N GLN A 363 -2.45 16.73 8.05
CA GLN A 363 -3.03 17.95 8.62
C GLN A 363 -1.95 19.00 8.88
N GLU A 364 -0.82 18.59 9.43
CA GLU A 364 0.23 19.56 9.73
C GLU A 364 0.85 20.12 8.45
N ILE A 365 0.99 19.27 7.43
CA ILE A 365 1.49 19.75 6.14
C ILE A 365 0.49 20.76 5.56
N ALA A 366 -0.80 20.45 5.57
CA ALA A 366 -1.81 21.36 5.04
C ALA A 366 -1.82 22.67 5.81
N GLN A 367 -1.71 22.60 7.14
CA GLN A 367 -1.69 23.81 7.97
C GLN A 367 -0.49 24.68 7.64
N SER A 368 0.67 24.07 7.44
CA SER A 368 1.90 24.82 7.16
C SER A 368 1.86 25.48 5.78
N PHE A 369 1.33 24.76 4.77
CA PHE A 369 1.12 25.40 3.47
C PHE A 369 0.13 26.54 3.57
N GLY A 370 -0.91 26.37 4.37
CA GLY A 370 -1.90 27.44 4.57
C GLY A 370 -1.27 28.70 5.12
N LYS A 371 -0.31 28.56 6.04
CA LYS A 371 0.39 29.72 6.57
C LYS A 371 1.19 30.44 5.49
N LEU A 372 1.81 29.70 4.59
CA LEU A 372 2.53 30.32 3.47
C LEU A 372 1.56 31.08 2.54
N ILE A 373 0.39 30.50 2.29
CA ILE A 373 -0.61 31.16 1.45
C ILE A 373 -1.02 32.49 2.08
N ARG A 374 -1.22 32.50 3.38
CA ARG A 374 -1.57 33.73 4.07
C ARG A 374 -0.48 34.78 4.00
N UNK A 375 0.57 34.31 3.86
CA UNK A 375 1.71 35.17 3.78
C UNK A 375 2.03 35.58 2.40
N GLY A 376 1.13 35.24 1.51
CA GLY A 376 1.19 35.74 0.14
C GLY A 376 1.87 34.83 -0.87
N TRP A 377 2.38 33.69 -0.47
CA TRP A 377 3.01 32.75 -1.38
C TRP A 377 1.96 31.88 -2.07
N ARG A 378 2.21 31.52 -3.33
CA ARG A 378 1.44 30.49 -4.02
C ARG A 378 2.40 29.57 -4.78
N PRO A 379 2.08 28.28 -4.86
CA PRO A 379 2.96 27.38 -5.62
C PRO A 379 2.84 27.64 -7.12
N ARG A 380 3.82 27.18 -7.82
CA ARG A 380 3.77 27.19 -9.30
C ARG A 380 2.61 26.30 -9.78
N UNK A 381 2.58 24.99 -9.39
CA UNK A 381 1.56 24.03 -9.72
C UNK A 381 0.52 23.98 -8.65
N THR A 382 -0.66 23.48 -9.01
CA THR A 382 -1.75 23.32 -8.05
C THR A 382 -1.48 22.15 -7.11
N ILE A 383 -1.76 22.32 -5.82
CA ILE A 383 -1.62 21.23 -4.84
C ILE A 383 -3.02 20.77 -4.46
N ILE A 384 -3.29 19.46 -4.60
CA ILE A 384 -4.58 18.87 -4.24
C ILE A 384 -4.36 17.92 -3.07
N PHE A 385 -4.87 18.30 -1.90
CA PHE A 385 -4.85 17.43 -0.72
C PHE A 385 -6.07 16.52 -0.76
N ALA A 386 -5.89 15.26 -0.38
CA ALA A 386 -7.02 14.35 -0.36
C ALA A 386 -6.99 13.49 0.89
N SER A 387 -8.16 13.37 1.53
CA SER A 387 -8.39 12.44 2.62
C SER A 387 -9.35 11.38 2.11
N TRP A 388 -8.84 10.17 1.90
CA TRP A 388 -9.63 9.11 1.29
C TRP A 388 -10.42 8.31 2.31
N ASP A 389 -11.61 7.88 1.91
CA ASP A 389 -12.43 6.95 2.70
C ASP A 389 -12.23 5.52 2.20
N ALA A 390 -12.56 4.56 3.04
CA ALA A 390 -12.70 3.14 2.67
C ALA A 390 -11.46 2.53 2.02
N GLU A 391 -10.28 2.97 2.45
CA GLU A 391 -9.04 2.31 2.03
C GLU A 391 -9.02 0.87 2.54
N GLU A 392 -9.48 0.68 3.77
CA GLU A 392 -9.44 -0.62 4.42
C GLU A 392 -10.38 -1.64 3.76
N PHE A 393 -11.31 -1.17 2.95
CA PHE A 393 -12.24 -2.04 2.23
C PHE A 393 -11.84 -2.24 0.77
N GLY A 394 -10.60 -1.87 0.41
CA GLY A 394 -10.07 -2.16 -0.90
C GLY A 394 -9.65 -0.95 -1.71
N LEU A 395 -9.11 0.09 -1.08
CA LEU A 395 -8.66 1.31 -1.76
C LEU A 395 -9.81 2.00 -2.47
N LEU A 396 -11.01 1.98 -1.86
CA LEU A 396 -12.21 2.36 -2.62
C LEU A 396 -12.28 3.85 -2.87
N GLY A 397 -12.07 4.67 -1.83
CA GLY A 397 -12.18 6.11 -2.01
C GLY A 397 -11.20 6.67 -3.02
N SER A 398 -9.95 6.23 -2.95
CA SER A 398 -8.94 6.72 -3.88
C SER A 398 -9.21 6.25 -5.30
N THR A 399 -9.63 4.99 -5.48
CA THR A 399 -9.88 4.46 -6.81
C THR A 399 -11.09 5.11 -7.47
N GLU A 400 -12.18 5.28 -6.69
CA GLU A 400 -13.39 5.88 -7.27
C GLU A 400 -13.15 7.33 -7.70
N TRP A 401 -12.36 8.09 -6.92
CA TRP A 401 -12.04 9.46 -7.31
C TRP A 401 -11.15 9.47 -8.56
N ALA A 402 -10.21 8.53 -8.66
CA ALA A 402 -9.40 8.41 -9.86
C ALA A 402 -10.26 8.10 -11.08
N GLU A 403 -11.25 7.22 -10.93
CA GLU A 403 -12.13 6.87 -12.04
C GLU A 403 -13.00 8.05 -12.47
N GLU A 404 -13.49 8.82 -11.50
CA GLU A 404 -14.33 9.96 -11.82
C GLU A 404 -13.55 11.05 -12.54
N ASN A 405 -12.28 11.22 -12.21
CA ASN A 405 -11.47 12.32 -12.70
C ASN A 405 -10.34 11.84 -13.61
N VAL A 406 -10.51 10.67 -14.23
CA VAL A 406 -9.41 10.02 -14.93
C VAL A 406 -8.81 10.90 -16.02
N LYS A 407 -9.65 11.62 -16.76
CA LYS A 407 -9.15 12.39 -17.91
C LYS A 407 -8.24 13.54 -17.47
N ILE A 408 -8.67 14.30 -16.48
CA ILE A 408 -7.84 15.41 -16.03
C ILE A 408 -6.63 14.91 -15.25
N LEU A 409 -6.77 13.82 -14.48
CA LEU A 409 -5.65 13.32 -13.72
C LEU A 409 -4.52 12.81 -14.62
N GLN A 410 -4.86 12.06 -15.66
CA GLN A 410 -3.80 11.51 -16.49
C GLN A 410 -3.11 12.58 -17.34
N GLU A 411 -3.81 13.68 -17.64
CA GLU A 411 -3.24 14.76 -18.42
C GLU A 411 -2.46 15.77 -17.58
N ARG A 412 -2.76 15.88 -16.28
CA ARG A 412 -2.28 17.03 -15.51
C ARG A 412 -1.47 16.70 -14.27
N SER A 413 -1.43 15.44 -13.84
CA SER A 413 -0.77 15.13 -12.57
C SER A 413 0.74 14.96 -12.74
N VAL A 414 1.48 15.69 -11.92
CA VAL A 414 2.93 15.57 -11.86
C VAL A 414 3.34 14.43 -10.96
N ALA A 415 2.77 14.38 -9.75
CA ALA A 415 3.20 13.39 -8.78
C ALA A 415 2.13 13.18 -7.72
N TYR A 416 2.15 11.99 -7.14
CA TYR A 416 1.26 11.56 -6.07
C TYR A 416 2.13 11.20 -4.87
N ILE A 417 1.91 11.85 -3.73
CA ILE A 417 2.72 11.64 -2.53
C ILE A 417 1.82 11.04 -1.45
N ASN A 418 2.08 9.79 -1.12
CA ASN A 418 1.23 9.01 -0.23
C ASN A 418 1.47 9.39 1.23
N SER A 419 0.39 9.51 2.01
CA SER A 419 0.47 9.89 3.41
C SER A 419 -0.34 8.93 4.29
N ASP A 420 -0.09 7.64 4.14
CA ASP A 420 -0.58 6.64 5.08
C ASP A 420 0.31 6.70 6.33
N SER A 421 0.22 5.71 7.22
CA SER A 421 0.97 5.70 8.48
C SER A 421 2.33 6.35 8.34
N SER A 422 2.63 7.30 9.22
CA SER A 422 3.93 7.97 9.18
C SER A 422 4.98 7.15 9.93
N ILE A 423 4.55 6.23 10.76
CA ILE A 423 5.46 5.44 11.58
C ILE A 423 4.90 4.02 11.73
N GLU A 424 5.74 3.04 11.47
CA GLU A 424 5.42 1.64 11.74
C GLU A 424 6.54 0.99 12.57
N GLY A 425 7.51 1.78 12.92
CA GLY A 425 8.65 1.44 13.74
C GLY A 425 9.44 2.71 13.93
N ASN A 426 10.50 2.65 14.72
CA ASN A 426 11.23 3.88 15.02
C ASN A 426 12.73 3.76 14.76
N TYR A 427 13.15 2.83 13.92
CA TYR A 427 14.58 2.62 13.68
C TYR A 427 15.13 3.55 12.61
N THR A 428 14.51 3.60 11.43
CA THR A 428 15.04 4.38 10.33
C THR A 428 13.96 4.75 9.31
N LEU A 429 14.33 5.64 8.40
CA LEU A 429 13.48 6.04 7.29
C LEU A 429 13.34 4.91 6.27
N ARG A 430 12.16 4.79 5.71
CA ARG A 430 11.88 3.89 4.60
C ARG A 430 11.28 4.69 3.46
N VAL A 431 11.81 4.51 2.25
CA VAL A 431 11.34 5.21 1.06
C VAL A 431 10.94 4.18 0.01
N ASP A 432 9.69 4.28 -0.44
CA ASP A 432 9.17 3.49 -1.56
C ASP A 432 8.76 4.49 -2.64
N CYS A 433 9.36 4.45 -3.81
CA CYS A 433 8.99 5.42 -4.85
C CYS A 433 9.45 4.99 -6.22
N THR A 434 8.88 5.64 -7.24
CA THR A 434 9.38 5.51 -8.60
C THR A 434 10.85 5.95 -8.67
N PRO A 435 11.65 5.34 -9.55
CA PRO A 435 13.03 5.79 -9.69
C PRO A 435 13.16 7.28 -10.04
N LEU A 436 12.15 7.89 -10.64
CA LEU A 436 12.19 9.31 -10.96
C LEU A 436 12.42 10.19 -9.73
N LEU A 437 12.05 9.72 -8.55
CA LEU A 437 12.13 10.51 -7.34
C LEU A 437 13.36 10.23 -6.49
N TYR A 438 14.22 9.29 -6.86
CA TYR A 438 15.35 8.92 -6.01
C TYR A 438 16.24 10.11 -5.65
N GLN A 439 16.65 10.90 -6.64
CA GLN A 439 17.57 12.00 -6.39
C GLN A 439 16.94 13.09 -5.53
N LEU A 440 15.65 13.35 -5.73
CA LEU A 440 14.96 14.32 -4.88
C LEU A 440 14.90 13.83 -3.43
N MET A 441 14.63 12.54 -3.21
CA MET A 441 14.65 11.98 -1.87
C MET A 441 16.03 12.16 -1.22
N TYR A 442 17.09 11.87 -1.96
CA TYR A 442 18.44 12.02 -1.44
C TYR A 442 18.74 13.48 -1.11
N LYS A 443 18.40 14.37 -2.03
CA LYS A 443 18.68 15.80 -1.84
C LYS A 443 17.98 16.33 -0.60
N LEU A 444 16.70 16.05 -0.46
CA LEU A 444 15.93 16.61 0.64
C LEU A 444 16.38 16.04 1.98
N THR A 445 16.66 14.73 2.05
CA THR A 445 17.10 14.14 3.31
C THR A 445 18.49 14.62 3.71
N LYS A 446 19.35 14.96 2.76
CA LYS A 446 20.66 15.55 3.08
C LYS A 446 20.52 16.92 3.74
N GLU A 447 19.43 17.61 3.51
CA GLU A 447 19.22 18.96 4.02
C GLU A 447 18.41 18.98 5.32
N MET A 448 18.04 17.82 5.83
CA MET A 448 17.25 17.72 7.05
C MET A 448 18.05 17.07 8.15
N SER A 449 17.82 17.52 9.40
CA SER A 449 18.46 16.90 10.55
C SER A 449 17.82 15.55 10.85
N SER A 450 18.65 14.60 11.31
CA SER A 450 18.13 13.29 11.72
C SER A 450 17.38 13.40 13.04
N PRO A 451 16.24 12.74 13.18
CA PRO A 451 15.56 12.67 14.47
C PRO A 451 16.06 11.52 15.35
N ASP A 452 17.00 10.73 14.85
CA ASP A 452 17.42 9.51 15.53
C ASP A 452 18.34 9.82 16.71
N ASP A 453 18.18 9.08 17.79
CA ASP A 453 19.08 9.18 18.93
C ASP A 453 20.49 8.77 18.49
N GLY A 454 21.47 9.55 18.91
CA GLY A 454 22.85 9.32 18.54
C GLY A 454 23.26 9.93 17.20
N PHE A 455 22.30 10.50 16.47
CA PHE A 455 22.59 11.13 15.19
C PHE A 455 22.23 12.61 15.18
N GLU A 456 22.27 13.25 16.36
CA GLU A 456 21.80 14.62 16.51
C GLU A 456 22.55 15.63 15.65
N SER A 457 23.81 15.36 15.34
CA SER A 457 24.61 16.25 14.49
C SER A 457 24.67 15.79 13.05
N LYS A 458 23.85 14.79 12.68
CA LYS A 458 23.87 14.20 11.35
C LYS A 458 22.59 14.52 10.59
N SER A 459 22.68 14.42 9.26
CA SER A 459 21.48 14.58 8.44
C SER A 459 20.62 13.31 8.45
N LEU A 460 19.37 13.48 8.08
CA LEU A 460 18.48 12.34 7.91
C LEU A 460 19.04 11.37 6.86
N TYR A 461 19.63 11.89 5.80
CA TYR A 461 20.30 11.05 4.80
C TYR A 461 21.40 10.20 5.43
N GLU A 462 22.23 10.81 6.28
CA GLU A 462 23.34 10.07 6.91
C GLU A 462 22.86 8.94 7.81
N SER A 463 21.83 9.19 8.64
CA SER A 463 21.32 8.12 9.49
C SER A 463 20.62 7.03 8.66
N TRP A 464 19.89 7.44 7.63
CA TRP A 464 19.24 6.49 6.73
C TRP A 464 20.28 5.62 6.02
N LEU A 465 21.32 6.23 5.46
CA LEU A 465 22.37 5.48 4.77
C LEU A 465 23.08 4.50 5.69
N GLU A 466 23.41 4.94 6.89
CA GLU A 466 24.11 4.05 7.82
C GLU A 466 23.25 2.86 8.22
N LYS A 467 21.95 3.10 8.45
CA LYS A 467 21.07 2.06 8.98
C LYS A 467 20.48 1.16 7.89
N ASP A 468 20.36 1.64 6.66
CA ASP A 468 19.70 0.86 5.60
C ASP A 468 20.32 1.14 4.24
N PRO A 469 21.58 0.74 4.01
CA PRO A 469 22.19 0.95 2.70
C PRO A 469 21.56 0.08 1.64
N SER A 470 21.61 0.56 0.40
CA SER A 470 21.07 -0.17 -0.75
C SER A 470 21.86 -1.47 -0.97
N PRO A 471 21.18 -2.58 -1.17
CA PRO A 471 21.90 -3.82 -1.49
C PRO A 471 22.62 -3.77 -2.83
N GLU A 472 22.13 -2.98 -3.79
CA GLU A 472 22.76 -2.86 -5.11
C GLU A 472 23.97 -1.92 -5.08
N ASN A 473 23.93 -0.89 -4.22
CA ASN A 473 25.02 0.10 -4.14
C ASN A 473 25.08 0.66 -2.74
N LYS A 474 26.01 0.15 -1.95
CA LYS A 474 26.08 0.50 -0.52
C LYS A 474 26.48 1.95 -0.24
N GLY A 475 26.85 2.70 -1.26
CA GLY A 475 27.09 4.13 -1.11
C GLY A 475 25.84 4.98 -1.09
N PHE A 476 24.66 4.38 -1.26
CA PHE A 476 23.37 5.07 -1.25
C PHE A 476 22.38 4.35 -0.35
N PRO A 477 21.43 5.08 0.22
CA PRO A 477 20.38 4.42 1.01
C PRO A 477 19.47 3.59 0.12
N ARG A 478 18.82 2.65 0.76
CA ARG A 478 17.91 1.74 0.04
C ARG A 478 16.66 2.49 -0.41
N UNK A 479 16.24 2.26 -1.59
CA UNK A 479 15.00 2.71 -2.10
C UNK A 479 14.23 1.47 -2.45
N UNK A 480 13.04 1.33 -2.01
CA UNK A 480 12.19 0.23 -2.37
C UNK A 480 11.35 0.61 -3.53
N UNK A 481 10.89 -0.46 -4.18
CA UNK A 481 10.06 -0.26 -5.32
C UNK A 481 8.69 0.04 -4.91
N UNK A 482 7.94 0.59 -5.69
CA UNK A 482 6.63 0.97 -5.36
C UNK A 482 5.79 -0.26 -5.29
N UNK A 483 5.47 -0.50 -4.30
CA UNK A 483 4.85 -1.72 -4.02
C UNK A 483 3.40 -1.60 -3.86
N UNK A 484 2.82 -2.43 -3.67
CA UNK A 484 1.46 -2.69 -3.64
C UNK A 484 0.62 -1.95 -2.71
N UNK A 485 -0.15 -2.21 -2.29
CA UNK A 485 -1.27 -1.81 -1.67
C UNK A 485 -1.16 -0.53 -0.83
N UNK A 486 -1.58 0.34 -1.27
CA UNK A 486 -1.78 1.65 -0.77
C UNK A 486 -2.55 2.42 -1.81
N ASP A 487 -3.00 3.64 -1.37
CA ASP A 487 -3.93 4.43 -2.22
C ASP A 487 -3.29 4.96 -3.50
N PHE A 488 -2.01 4.87 -3.65
CA PHE A 488 -1.37 5.26 -4.91
C PHE A 488 -1.65 4.28 -6.05
N GLU A 489 -2.27 3.15 -5.77
CA GLU A 489 -2.35 2.06 -6.75
C GLU A 489 -3.02 2.49 -8.05
N ALA A 490 -4.19 3.10 -8.00
CA ALA A 490 -4.84 3.53 -9.25
C ALA A 490 -4.03 4.63 -9.93
N TYR A 491 -3.38 5.46 -9.18
CA TYR A 491 -2.63 6.59 -9.75
C TYR A 491 -1.36 6.13 -10.44
N PHE A 492 -0.65 5.19 -9.84
CA PHE A 492 0.59 4.68 -10.40
C PHE A 492 0.37 3.51 -11.37
N GLN A 493 -0.38 2.51 -10.94
CA GLN A 493 -0.50 1.26 -11.71
C GLN A 493 -1.49 1.36 -12.87
N ARG A 494 -2.51 2.19 -12.74
CA ARG A 494 -3.48 2.35 -13.82
C ARG A 494 -3.20 3.58 -14.67
N LEU A 495 -2.83 4.70 -14.04
CA LEU A 495 -2.70 5.97 -14.76
C LEU A 495 -1.27 6.36 -15.09
N GLY A 496 -0.27 5.80 -14.41
CA GLY A 496 1.11 6.14 -14.69
C GLY A 496 1.56 7.48 -14.13
N ILE A 497 1.03 7.84 -12.96
CA ILE A 497 1.45 9.07 -12.28
C ILE A 497 2.61 8.73 -11.34
N ALA A 498 3.72 9.45 -11.46
CA ALA A 498 4.87 9.24 -10.59
C ALA A 498 4.43 9.31 -9.13
N SER A 499 4.81 8.32 -8.34
CA SER A 499 4.33 8.20 -6.96
C SER A 499 5.45 7.88 -6.00
N GLY A 500 5.28 8.30 -4.74
CA GLY A 500 6.23 7.97 -3.70
C GLY A 500 5.61 8.04 -2.33
N ARG A 501 6.24 7.31 -1.39
CA ARG A 501 5.87 7.41 0.02
C ARG A 501 7.08 7.24 0.90
N VAL A 502 7.03 7.87 2.07
CA VAL A 502 8.10 7.80 3.06
C VAL A 502 7.46 7.58 4.44
N ARG A 503 8.17 6.85 5.29
CA ARG A 503 7.70 6.61 6.66
C ARG A 503 8.87 6.12 7.50
N TYR A 504 8.69 6.08 8.81
CA TYR A 504 9.67 5.46 9.70
C TYR A 504 9.32 4.00 9.92
N THR A 505 10.32 3.15 9.94
CA THR A 505 10.13 1.70 10.00
C THR A 505 11.09 1.07 11.01
N LYS A 506 10.87 -0.22 11.24
CA LYS A 506 11.72 -1.03 12.12
C LYS A 506 13.00 -1.43 11.39
N ASN A 507 13.93 -2.04 12.16
CA ASN A 507 15.14 -2.61 11.61
C ASN A 507 14.80 -3.94 10.94
N ARG A 508 14.63 -3.93 9.61
CA ARG A 508 14.17 -5.10 8.89
C ARG A 508 15.19 -6.24 8.85
N LYS A 509 16.44 -5.96 9.21
CA LYS A 509 17.47 -7.01 9.28
C LYS A 509 17.36 -7.84 10.53
N THR A 510 17.05 -7.20 11.68
CA THR A 510 17.02 -7.88 12.96
C THR A 510 15.62 -8.13 13.49
N ASP A 511 14.67 -7.29 13.14
CA ASP A 511 13.30 -7.40 13.65
C ASP A 511 12.47 -8.23 12.67
N LYS A 512 12.32 -9.50 12.98
CA LYS A 512 11.76 -10.46 12.02
C LYS A 512 10.24 -10.58 12.08
N TYR A 513 9.59 -9.89 13.03
CA TYR A 513 8.14 -9.89 13.07
C TYR A 513 7.57 -9.09 11.91
N SER A 514 6.32 -9.39 11.57
CA SER A 514 5.62 -8.74 10.47
C SER A 514 5.15 -7.35 10.90
N SER A 515 5.14 -6.39 10.00
CA SER A 515 4.57 -5.06 10.21
C SER A 515 4.88 -4.55 11.61
N TYR A 516 3.84 -4.25 12.42
CA TYR A 516 3.96 -4.03 13.86
C TYR A 516 2.94 -4.98 14.51
N PRO A 517 3.22 -5.44 15.75
CA PRO A 517 2.41 -6.57 16.27
C PRO A 517 0.92 -6.33 16.39
N VAL A 518 0.47 -5.12 16.75
CA VAL A 518 -0.97 -4.89 16.98
C VAL A 518 -1.70 -4.34 15.75
N TYR A 519 -1.11 -4.46 14.58
CA TYR A 519 -1.67 -4.04 13.30
C TYR A 519 -3.12 -4.54 13.16
N HIS A 520 -4.05 -3.61 12.89
CA HIS A 520 -5.47 -3.87 12.65
C HIS A 520 -6.21 -4.45 13.87
N THR A 521 -5.70 -4.23 15.07
CA THR A 521 -6.38 -4.68 16.29
C THR A 521 -6.95 -3.49 17.05
N ILE A 522 -7.73 -3.81 18.09
CA ILE A 522 -8.28 -2.78 18.98
C ILE A 522 -7.17 -2.04 19.75
N TYR A 523 -5.96 -2.58 19.78
CA TYR A 523 -4.86 -2.03 20.58
C TYR A 523 -4.04 -1.00 19.85
N GLU A 524 -4.40 -0.64 18.62
CA GLU A 524 -3.80 0.50 17.92
C GLU A 524 -4.40 1.79 18.45
N THR A 525 -3.82 2.31 19.51
CA THR A 525 -4.35 3.49 20.21
C THR A 525 -3.37 4.64 20.14
N PHE A 526 -3.83 5.83 20.52
CA PHE A 526 -2.93 6.97 20.69
C PHE A 526 -1.81 6.63 21.68
N GLU A 527 -2.16 5.97 22.78
CA GLU A 527 -1.18 5.64 23.83
C GLU A 527 -0.10 4.70 23.31
N LEU A 528 -0.44 3.81 22.38
CA LEU A 528 0.58 2.96 21.75
C LEU A 528 1.67 3.82 21.12
N VAL A 529 1.28 4.84 20.38
CA VAL A 529 2.23 5.71 19.68
C VAL A 529 2.98 6.58 20.67
N GLU A 530 2.28 7.24 21.58
CA GLU A 530 2.89 8.16 22.50
C GLU A 530 3.83 7.46 23.50
N ASN A 531 3.45 6.27 23.95
CA ASN A 531 4.26 5.60 24.97
C ASN A 531 5.39 4.78 24.35
N PHE A 532 5.23 4.22 23.15
CA PHE A 532 6.19 3.22 22.69
C PHE A 532 6.84 3.52 21.34
N TYR A 533 6.16 4.22 20.44
CA TYR A 533 6.70 4.37 19.09
C TYR A 533 7.44 5.69 18.91
N ASP A 534 6.88 6.80 19.40
CA ASP A 534 7.49 8.11 19.14
C ASP A 534 7.09 9.10 20.22
N PRO A 535 7.61 8.92 21.44
CA PRO A 535 7.13 9.75 22.57
C PRO A 535 7.26 11.25 22.37
N THR A 536 8.28 11.71 21.66
CA THR A 536 8.46 13.13 21.40
C THR A 536 7.83 13.59 20.10
N PHE A 537 7.31 12.66 19.30
CA PHE A 537 6.74 12.93 17.97
C PHE A 537 7.74 13.54 16.98
N LYS A 538 9.03 13.43 17.27
CA LYS A 538 10.02 14.05 16.39
C LYS A 538 10.28 13.23 15.14
N LYS A 539 10.08 11.90 15.18
CA LYS A 539 10.21 11.10 13.96
C LYS A 539 9.04 11.37 13.02
N GLN A 540 7.84 11.49 13.57
CA GLN A 540 6.69 11.86 12.77
C GLN A 540 6.83 13.28 12.21
N LEU A 541 7.43 14.19 12.98
CA LEU A 541 7.73 15.52 12.48
C LEU A 541 8.69 15.45 11.29
N SER A 542 9.73 14.62 11.38
CA SER A 542 10.65 14.46 10.26
C SER A 542 9.93 13.93 9.01
N VAL A 543 9.01 13.00 9.20
CA VAL A 543 8.23 12.49 8.07
C VAL A 543 7.35 13.60 7.48
N ALA A 544 6.71 14.40 8.34
CA ALA A 544 5.91 15.53 7.89
C ALA A 544 6.76 16.52 7.08
N GLN A 545 7.95 16.82 7.59
CA GLN A 545 8.85 17.75 6.90
C GLN A 545 9.30 17.19 5.56
N LEU A 546 9.63 15.91 5.49
CA LEU A 546 10.05 15.34 4.23
C LEU A 546 8.91 15.28 3.22
N ARG A 547 7.73 14.83 3.65
CA ARG A 547 6.56 14.82 2.75
C ARG A 547 6.24 16.24 2.28
N GLY A 548 6.27 17.19 3.20
CA GLY A 548 6.01 18.59 2.85
C GLY A 548 7.04 19.16 1.89
N ALA A 549 8.31 18.83 2.09
CA ALA A 549 9.37 19.30 1.20
C ALA A 549 9.23 18.68 -0.19
N LEU A 550 8.84 17.40 -0.25
CA LEU A 550 8.57 16.75 -1.54
C LEU A 550 7.47 17.49 -2.30
N VAL A 551 6.36 17.75 -1.62
CA VAL A 551 5.24 18.45 -2.24
C VAL A 551 5.68 19.83 -2.70
N TYR A 552 6.41 20.54 -1.85
CA TYR A 552 6.87 21.88 -2.18
C TYR A 552 7.76 21.88 -3.44
N GLU A 553 8.77 20.99 -3.46
CA GLU A 553 9.70 20.96 -4.59
C GLU A 553 9.00 20.53 -5.88
N LEU A 554 8.09 19.59 -5.79
CA LEU A 554 7.36 19.13 -6.98
C LEU A 554 6.40 20.19 -7.49
N ALA A 555 5.83 21.01 -6.61
CA ALA A 555 4.86 22.02 -6.99
C ALA A 555 5.50 23.36 -7.34
N GLU A 556 6.73 23.61 -6.90
CA GLU A 556 7.33 24.94 -7.01
C GLU A 556 8.51 25.02 -7.97
N SER A 557 9.23 23.90 -8.19
CA SER A 557 10.43 23.94 -9.05
C SER A 557 10.05 24.30 -10.47
N ILE A 558 10.88 25.11 -11.12
CA ILE A 558 10.64 25.49 -12.51
C ILE A 558 10.70 24.27 -13.41
N ILE A 559 11.74 23.44 -13.25
CA ILE A 559 11.84 22.16 -13.94
C ILE A 559 11.47 21.07 -12.92
N ILE A 560 10.57 20.19 -13.30
CA ILE A 560 10.15 19.09 -12.41
C ILE A 560 11.40 18.33 -11.96
N PRO A 561 11.58 18.13 -10.65
CA PRO A 561 12.84 17.55 -10.16
C PRO A 561 12.87 16.03 -10.23
N PHE A 562 12.67 15.49 -11.41
CA PHE A 562 12.79 14.06 -11.71
C PHE A 562 14.16 13.78 -12.30
N ASN A 563 14.68 12.58 -12.02
CA ASN A 563 15.91 12.11 -12.65
C ASN A 563 15.61 10.85 -13.46
N ILE A 564 15.69 10.98 -14.79
CA ILE A 564 15.34 9.88 -15.69
C ILE A 564 16.45 8.83 -15.75
N GLN A 565 17.71 9.24 -15.53
CA GLN A 565 18.83 8.29 -15.59
C GLN A 565 18.70 7.20 -14.54
N ASP A 566 18.14 7.52 -13.37
CA ASP A 566 17.89 6.50 -12.37
C ASP A 566 16.89 5.46 -12.86
N TYR A 567 15.94 5.86 -13.68
CA TYR A 567 15.01 4.90 -14.28
C TYR A 567 15.76 3.95 -15.20
N GLY A 568 16.70 4.48 -15.99
CA GLY A 568 17.53 3.63 -16.84
C GLY A 568 18.32 2.60 -16.05
N THR A 569 18.94 3.03 -14.95
CA THR A 569 19.67 2.11 -14.09
C THR A 569 18.76 1.05 -13.48
N ALA A 570 17.58 1.45 -13.06
CA ALA A 570 16.60 0.50 -12.50
C ALA A 570 16.19 -0.53 -13.55
N LEU A 571 15.92 -0.09 -14.78
CA LEU A 571 15.55 -1.01 -15.85
C LEU A 571 16.66 -2.02 -16.14
N GLU A 572 17.93 -1.58 -16.10
CA GLU A 572 19.06 -2.49 -16.27
C GLU A 572 19.03 -3.58 -15.21
N ASN A 573 18.80 -3.19 -13.95
CA ASN A 573 18.77 -4.15 -12.85
C ASN A 573 17.60 -5.11 -12.98
N TYR A 574 16.43 -4.60 -13.38
CA TYR A 574 15.26 -5.47 -13.54
C TYR A 574 15.43 -6.44 -14.69
N ALA A 575 16.02 -5.99 -15.81
CA ALA A 575 16.28 -6.86 -16.94
C ALA A 575 17.26 -7.97 -16.55
N ALA A 576 18.32 -7.62 -15.81
CA ALA A 576 19.26 -8.63 -15.34
C ALA A 576 18.59 -9.64 -14.42
N SER A 577 17.70 -9.17 -13.55
CA SER A 577 17.00 -10.07 -12.62
C SER A 577 16.10 -11.05 -13.34
N ILE A 578 15.32 -10.58 -14.31
CA ILE A 578 14.39 -11.47 -15.01
C ILE A 578 15.17 -12.45 -15.89
N PHE A 579 16.30 -12.01 -16.47
CA PHE A 579 17.16 -12.88 -17.23
C PHE A 579 17.75 -13.98 -16.34
N ASN A 580 18.19 -13.61 -15.13
CA ASN A 580 18.74 -14.59 -14.20
C ASN A 580 17.70 -15.65 -13.82
N LEU A 581 16.46 -15.26 -13.65
CA LEU A 581 15.40 -16.23 -13.39
C LEU A 581 15.21 -17.22 -14.53
N SER A 582 15.50 -16.79 -15.75
CA SER A 582 15.32 -17.62 -16.93
C SER A 582 16.45 -18.64 -17.15
N LYS A 583 17.58 -18.48 -16.44
CA LYS A 583 18.77 -19.28 -16.76
C LYS A 583 18.58 -20.77 -16.55
N LYS A 584 17.76 -21.16 -15.58
CA LYS A 584 17.53 -22.59 -15.37
C LYS A 584 16.74 -23.24 -16.49
N TYR A 585 16.19 -22.44 -17.41
CA TYR A 585 15.45 -22.93 -18.58
C TYR A 585 16.25 -22.75 -19.86
N ASP A 586 17.56 -22.73 -19.78
CA ASP A 586 18.43 -22.37 -20.91
C ASP A 586 18.13 -23.20 -22.16
N GLN A 587 17.95 -24.52 -21.99
CA GLN A 587 17.68 -25.38 -23.12
C GLN A 587 16.31 -25.09 -23.74
N GLN A 588 15.29 -24.88 -22.89
CA GLN A 588 13.96 -24.57 -23.38
C GLN A 588 13.93 -23.25 -24.11
N LEU A 589 14.69 -22.25 -23.62
CA LEU A 589 14.77 -20.96 -24.28
C LEU A 589 15.31 -21.11 -25.70
N LYS A 590 16.37 -21.92 -25.85
CA LYS A 590 16.95 -22.16 -27.18
C LYS A 590 15.96 -22.90 -28.08
N ASP A 591 15.33 -23.93 -27.55
CA ASP A 591 14.40 -24.75 -28.34
C ASP A 591 13.19 -23.95 -28.79
N GLU A 592 12.73 -23.00 -27.98
CA GLU A 592 11.53 -22.21 -28.29
C GLU A 592 11.86 -20.89 -28.98
N GLY A 593 13.14 -20.58 -29.16
CA GLY A 593 13.55 -19.35 -29.81
C GLY A 593 13.26 -18.11 -28.99
N VAL A 594 13.43 -18.20 -27.65
CA VAL A 594 13.20 -17.08 -26.74
C VAL A 594 14.54 -16.46 -26.39
N SER A 595 14.64 -15.14 -26.55
CA SER A 595 15.87 -14.43 -26.24
C SER A 595 15.53 -13.14 -25.51
N PHE A 596 16.38 -12.77 -24.56
CA PHE A 596 16.28 -11.49 -23.84
C PHE A 596 17.14 -10.38 -24.46
N ASP A 597 17.82 -10.67 -25.57
CA ASP A 597 18.75 -9.70 -26.18
C ASP A 597 18.03 -8.41 -26.55
N SER A 598 16.82 -8.51 -27.12
CA SER A 598 16.09 -7.30 -27.49
C SER A 598 15.69 -6.46 -26.28
N LEU A 599 15.43 -7.11 -25.14
CA LEU A 599 15.13 -6.39 -23.92
C LEU A 599 16.34 -5.59 -23.46
N PHE A 600 17.52 -6.21 -23.44
CA PHE A 600 18.74 -5.50 -23.05
C PHE A 600 19.05 -4.36 -24.01
N SER A 601 18.81 -4.55 -25.30
CA SER A 601 19.01 -3.48 -26.28
C SER A 601 18.07 -2.31 -26.06
N ALA A 602 16.81 -2.60 -25.75
CA ALA A 602 15.83 -1.54 -25.48
C ALA A 602 16.21 -0.74 -24.23
N VAL A 603 16.67 -1.43 -23.20
CA VAL A 603 17.10 -0.77 -21.97
C VAL A 603 18.30 0.14 -22.23
N LYS A 604 19.26 -0.34 -23.01
CA LYS A 604 20.41 0.48 -23.38
C LYS A 604 19.96 1.73 -24.15
N ASN A 605 19.07 1.56 -25.10
CA ASN A 605 18.52 2.67 -25.87
C ASN A 605 17.84 3.69 -24.96
N PHE A 606 17.09 3.21 -23.97
CA PHE A 606 16.45 4.10 -23.00
C PHE A 606 17.50 4.90 -22.21
N SER A 607 18.55 4.22 -21.74
CA SER A 607 19.58 4.89 -20.96
C SER A 607 20.28 5.99 -21.78
N GLU A 608 20.52 5.72 -23.06
CA GLU A 608 21.12 6.72 -23.94
C GLU A 608 20.18 7.91 -24.14
N ALA A 609 18.89 7.64 -24.33
CA ALA A 609 17.90 8.70 -24.48
C ALA A 609 17.80 9.53 -23.19
N ALA A 610 17.87 8.88 -22.05
CA ALA A 610 17.81 9.59 -20.76
C ALA A 610 19.00 10.52 -20.59
N SER A 611 20.21 10.04 -20.94
CA SER A 611 21.41 10.88 -20.85
C SER A 611 21.31 12.09 -21.78
N ASP A 612 20.85 11.88 -22.99
CA ASP A 612 20.67 12.98 -23.93
C ASP A 612 19.64 13.99 -23.42
N PHE A 613 18.54 13.49 -22.85
CA PHE A 613 17.52 14.37 -22.32
C PHE A 613 18.08 15.23 -21.18
N HIS A 614 18.85 14.63 -20.28
CA HIS A 614 19.43 15.40 -19.18
C HIS A 614 20.44 16.45 -19.69
N ARG A 615 21.17 16.13 -20.76
CA ARG A 615 22.04 17.12 -21.35
C ARG A 615 21.23 18.31 -21.87
N ARG A 616 20.11 18.03 -22.55
CA ARG A 616 19.26 19.11 -23.05
C ARG A 616 18.63 19.93 -21.94
N LEU A 617 18.33 19.30 -20.79
CA LEU A 617 17.79 20.02 -19.64
C LEU A 617 18.76 21.10 -19.15
N THR A 618 20.08 20.84 -19.23
CA THR A 618 21.05 21.83 -18.78
C THR A 618 21.11 23.05 -19.72
N GLU A 619 20.54 22.91 -20.91
CA GLU A 619 20.60 23.97 -21.93
C GLU A 619 19.31 24.73 -22.11
N VAL A 620 18.24 24.32 -21.38
CA VAL A 620 16.94 24.94 -21.58
C VAL A 620 16.94 26.38 -21.05
N ASP A 621 16.26 27.26 -21.78
CA ASP A 621 16.12 28.66 -21.36
C ASP A 621 14.98 28.74 -20.36
N LEU A 622 15.31 28.87 -19.08
CA LEU A 622 14.33 28.91 -17.99
C LEU A 622 13.42 30.13 -18.03
N ASN A 623 13.80 31.15 -18.83
CA ASN A 623 12.97 32.34 -19.01
C ASN A 623 11.98 32.20 -20.16
N ASN A 624 11.99 31.08 -20.86
CA ASN A 624 11.09 30.82 -21.98
C ASN A 624 10.01 29.83 -21.48
N PRO A 625 8.79 30.32 -21.22
CA PRO A 625 7.76 29.43 -20.64
C PRO A 625 7.41 28.23 -21.52
N ILE A 626 7.44 28.39 -22.85
CA ILE A 626 7.15 27.30 -23.75
C ILE A 626 8.25 26.24 -23.71
N ALA A 627 9.51 26.68 -23.69
CA ALA A 627 10.62 25.74 -23.58
C ALA A 627 10.55 24.94 -22.28
N VAL A 628 10.23 25.61 -21.18
CA VAL A 628 10.06 24.95 -19.89
C VAL A 628 8.91 23.96 -19.94
N ARG A 629 7.79 24.38 -20.52
CA ARG A 629 6.59 23.51 -20.60
C ARG A 629 6.89 22.24 -21.41
N ILE A 630 7.61 22.37 -22.52
CA ILE A 630 7.96 21.23 -23.36
C ILE A 630 8.76 20.20 -22.55
N MET A 631 9.80 20.66 -21.85
CA MET A 631 10.64 19.76 -21.07
C MET A 631 9.85 19.13 -19.92
N ASN A 632 9.06 19.93 -19.23
CA ASN A 632 8.27 19.40 -18.12
C ASN A 632 7.21 18.42 -18.57
N ASP A 633 6.61 18.63 -19.74
CA ASP A 633 5.66 17.65 -20.27
C ASP A 633 6.34 16.31 -20.51
N GLN A 634 7.57 16.33 -21.06
CA GLN A 634 8.30 15.09 -21.28
C GLN A 634 8.63 14.40 -19.95
N LEU A 635 9.01 15.17 -18.92
CA LEU A 635 9.28 14.61 -17.60
C LEU A 635 8.01 14.01 -16.98
N MET A 636 6.91 14.76 -17.01
CA MET A 636 5.65 14.31 -16.41
C MET A 636 5.11 13.07 -17.11
N LEU A 637 5.19 13.05 -18.44
CA LEU A 637 4.56 12.00 -19.22
C LEU A 637 5.41 10.74 -19.34
N LEU A 638 6.64 10.74 -18.85
CA LEU A 638 7.47 9.55 -18.94
C LEU A 638 6.86 8.37 -18.22
N GLU A 639 6.38 8.55 -16.99
CA GLU A 639 5.78 7.43 -16.28
C GLU A 639 4.57 6.89 -17.05
N ARG A 640 3.80 7.78 -17.71
CA ARG A 640 2.66 7.36 -18.55
C ARG A 640 3.10 6.46 -19.70
N ALA A 641 4.33 6.64 -20.18
CA ALA A 641 4.81 5.86 -21.32
C ALA A 641 4.92 4.38 -21.01
N PHE A 642 4.96 4.03 -19.73
CA PHE A 642 5.03 2.62 -19.33
C PHE A 642 3.66 1.98 -19.18
N ILE A 643 2.59 2.71 -19.46
CA ILE A 643 1.22 2.23 -19.33
C ILE A 643 0.77 1.57 -20.61
N ASP A 644 0.32 0.33 -20.51
CA ASP A 644 -0.26 -0.41 -21.64
C ASP A 644 -1.78 -0.42 -21.45
N PRO A 645 -2.53 0.15 -22.39
CA PRO A 645 -4.00 0.20 -22.21
C PRO A 645 -4.65 -1.17 -22.08
N LEU A 646 -4.00 -2.23 -22.58
CA LEU A 646 -4.58 -3.58 -22.49
C LEU A 646 -4.45 -4.18 -21.08
N GLY A 647 -3.51 -3.70 -20.29
CA GLY A 647 -3.29 -4.23 -18.95
C GLY A 647 -2.62 -5.59 -18.96
N LEU A 648 -2.38 -6.11 -17.75
CA LEU A 648 -1.77 -7.42 -17.58
C LEU A 648 -2.83 -8.52 -17.73
N PRO A 649 -2.44 -9.72 -18.18
CA PRO A 649 -3.41 -10.81 -18.30
C PRO A 649 -4.16 -11.07 -16.99
N GLY A 650 -5.49 -11.10 -17.05
CA GLY A 650 -6.32 -11.35 -15.89
C GLY A 650 -6.37 -10.21 -14.88
N ARG A 651 -5.66 -9.11 -15.14
CA ARG A 651 -5.61 -7.97 -14.22
C ARG A 651 -5.61 -6.69 -15.03
N GLN A 652 -6.72 -6.40 -15.68
CA GLN A 652 -6.80 -5.35 -16.70
C GLN A 652 -6.53 -3.95 -16.15
N PHE A 653 -6.68 -3.73 -14.85
CA PHE A 653 -6.45 -2.42 -14.27
C PHE A 653 -5.00 -2.21 -13.81
N TYR A 654 -4.19 -3.26 -13.87
CA TYR A 654 -2.75 -3.12 -13.69
C TYR A 654 -2.14 -2.97 -15.07
N ARG A 655 -1.80 -1.73 -15.40
CA ARG A 655 -1.38 -1.37 -16.76
C ARG A 655 0.07 -0.96 -16.86
N HIS A 656 0.74 -0.76 -15.74
CA HIS A 656 2.16 -0.41 -15.75
C HIS A 656 2.96 -1.67 -16.10
N ILE A 657 3.76 -1.56 -17.17
CA ILE A 657 4.48 -2.74 -17.67
C ILE A 657 5.71 -3.06 -16.83
N ILE A 658 6.27 -2.05 -16.16
CA ILE A 658 7.49 -2.25 -15.39
C ILE A 658 7.21 -2.71 -13.98
N PHE A 659 6.12 -2.25 -13.36
CA PHE A 659 5.80 -2.52 -11.96
C PHE A 659 4.36 -2.96 -11.80
N ALA A 660 4.13 -3.98 -10.98
CA ALA A 660 2.78 -4.34 -10.55
C ALA A 660 2.84 -5.01 -9.20
N PRO A 661 1.74 -5.00 -8.44
CA PRO A 661 1.71 -5.88 -7.27
C PRO A 661 1.89 -7.33 -7.71
N SER A 662 2.64 -8.08 -6.93
CA SER A 662 2.86 -9.49 -7.24
C SER A 662 1.52 -10.23 -7.34
N SER A 663 1.39 -11.12 -8.32
CA SER A 663 0.17 -11.92 -8.44
C SER A 663 0.02 -12.92 -7.30
N HIS A 664 1.07 -13.09 -6.50
CA HIS A 664 1.07 -14.02 -5.35
C HIS A 664 1.09 -13.29 -4.02
N ASN A 665 1.30 -11.97 -4.02
CA ASN A 665 1.36 -11.19 -2.79
C ASN A 665 1.10 -9.72 -3.11
N LYS A 666 -0.13 -9.26 -2.85
CA LYS A 666 -0.47 -7.87 -3.15
C LYS A 666 0.36 -6.86 -2.35
N TYR A 667 0.93 -7.27 -1.22
CA TYR A 667 1.78 -6.36 -0.42
C TYR A 667 3.15 -6.13 -1.04
N ALA A 668 3.54 -6.92 -2.03
CA ALA A 668 4.86 -6.81 -2.66
C ALA A 668 4.73 -6.38 -4.11
N GLY A 669 5.78 -5.75 -4.63
CA GLY A 669 5.83 -5.39 -6.04
C GLY A 669 6.62 -6.40 -6.85
N GLU A 670 6.38 -6.42 -8.14
CA GLU A 670 7.09 -7.26 -9.08
C GLU A 670 7.51 -6.42 -10.27
N SER A 671 8.76 -6.54 -10.71
CA SER A 671 9.21 -5.88 -11.92
C SER A 671 9.02 -6.81 -13.12
N PHE A 672 8.76 -6.23 -14.28
CA PHE A 672 8.42 -6.97 -15.49
C PHE A 672 7.38 -8.04 -15.20
N PRO A 673 6.24 -7.62 -14.66
CA PRO A 673 5.26 -8.60 -14.16
C PRO A 673 4.70 -9.54 -15.24
N GLY A 674 4.55 -9.06 -16.48
CA GLY A 674 4.05 -9.92 -17.54
C GLY A 674 5.00 -11.06 -17.84
N ILE A 675 6.30 -10.77 -17.90
CA ILE A 675 7.31 -11.81 -18.14
C ILE A 675 7.38 -12.75 -16.94
N TYR A 676 7.42 -12.18 -15.74
CA TYR A 676 7.52 -13.00 -14.53
C TYR A 676 6.36 -13.98 -14.42
N ASP A 677 5.14 -13.48 -14.60
CA ASP A 677 3.96 -14.34 -14.46
C ASP A 677 3.92 -15.41 -15.54
N ALA A 678 4.35 -15.08 -16.76
CA ALA A 678 4.37 -16.06 -17.84
C ALA A 678 5.39 -17.19 -17.56
N MET A 679 6.49 -16.89 -16.88
CA MET A 679 7.50 -17.90 -16.55
C MET A 679 7.21 -18.65 -15.24
N PHE A 680 6.33 -18.12 -14.42
CA PHE A 680 6.13 -18.71 -13.09
C PHE A 680 5.60 -20.14 -13.22
N ASP A 681 6.31 -21.08 -12.59
CA ASP A 681 5.92 -22.50 -12.57
C ASP A 681 5.73 -23.07 -13.97
N ILE A 682 6.54 -22.59 -14.91
CA ILE A 682 6.34 -22.91 -16.32
C ILE A 682 6.59 -24.40 -16.63
N GLU A 683 7.46 -25.04 -15.85
CA GLU A 683 7.74 -26.46 -16.06
C GLU A 683 6.54 -27.35 -15.78
N ASN A 684 5.51 -26.84 -15.11
CA ASN A 684 4.32 -27.61 -14.78
C ASN A 684 3.09 -27.19 -15.60
N LYS A 685 3.28 -26.39 -16.65
CA LYS A 685 2.17 -26.00 -17.51
C LYS A 685 1.85 -27.13 -18.49
N ALA A 686 0.56 -27.25 -18.83
CA ALA A 686 0.08 -28.36 -19.66
C ALA A 686 0.61 -28.33 -21.07
N ASP A 687 0.73 -27.12 -21.67
CA ASP A 687 1.19 -26.95 -23.04
C ASP A 687 2.48 -26.13 -23.02
N PRO A 688 3.64 -26.78 -23.01
CA PRO A 688 4.91 -26.05 -22.89
C PRO A 688 5.16 -25.05 -24.01
N HIS A 689 4.81 -25.41 -25.24
CA HIS A 689 5.04 -24.50 -26.36
C HIS A 689 4.21 -23.24 -26.23
N LEU A 690 2.94 -23.38 -25.87
CA LEU A 690 2.07 -22.22 -25.66
C LEU A 690 2.59 -21.37 -24.50
N ALA A 691 3.05 -22.00 -23.43
CA ALA A 691 3.57 -21.28 -22.27
C ALA A 691 4.80 -20.43 -22.65
N TRP A 692 5.72 -21.00 -23.42
CA TRP A 692 6.89 -20.24 -23.84
C TRP A 692 6.56 -19.16 -24.86
N THR A 693 5.53 -19.37 -25.67
CA THR A 693 5.04 -18.33 -26.58
C THR A 693 4.53 -17.13 -25.78
N GLU A 694 3.88 -17.38 -24.65
CA GLU A 694 3.42 -16.30 -23.79
C GLU A 694 4.60 -15.50 -23.20
N VAL A 695 5.68 -16.18 -22.83
CA VAL A 695 6.90 -15.50 -22.38
C VAL A 695 7.45 -14.61 -23.50
N LYS A 696 7.53 -15.16 -24.69
CA LYS A 696 8.02 -14.41 -25.86
C LYS A 696 7.18 -13.15 -26.09
N LYS A 697 5.87 -13.30 -25.99
CA LYS A 697 4.92 -12.19 -26.19
C LYS A 697 5.20 -11.07 -25.17
N HIS A 698 5.39 -11.43 -23.90
CA HIS A 698 5.58 -10.40 -22.88
C HIS A 698 6.96 -9.77 -22.93
N ILE A 699 7.97 -10.49 -23.42
CA ILE A 699 9.26 -9.84 -23.69
C ILE A 699 9.05 -8.78 -24.78
N SER A 700 8.30 -9.13 -25.84
CA SER A 700 8.03 -8.21 -26.92
C SER A 700 7.28 -6.95 -26.44
N ILE A 701 6.29 -7.13 -25.59
CA ILE A 701 5.54 -6.00 -25.04
C ILE A 701 6.48 -5.10 -24.23
N ALA A 702 7.34 -5.69 -23.40
CA ALA A 702 8.28 -4.90 -22.61
C ALA A 702 9.25 -4.14 -23.51
N VAL A 703 9.75 -4.80 -24.56
CA VAL A 703 10.66 -4.15 -25.51
C VAL A 703 9.99 -2.96 -26.17
N PHE A 704 8.78 -3.16 -26.70
CA PHE A 704 8.06 -2.06 -27.33
C PHE A 704 7.86 -0.91 -26.35
N THR A 705 7.43 -1.24 -25.14
CA THR A 705 7.09 -0.20 -24.14
C THR A 705 8.31 0.62 -23.77
N ILE A 706 9.46 -0.03 -23.58
CA ILE A 706 10.69 0.68 -23.23
C ILE A 706 11.18 1.53 -24.42
N GLN A 707 11.09 0.97 -25.64
CA GLN A 707 11.47 1.73 -26.84
C GLN A 707 10.57 2.96 -27.01
N ALA A 708 9.27 2.79 -26.79
CA ALA A 708 8.34 3.90 -26.91
C ALA A 708 8.64 4.97 -25.86
N ALA A 709 8.95 4.54 -24.63
CA ALA A 709 9.31 5.47 -23.58
C ALA A 709 10.58 6.25 -23.96
N ALA A 710 11.58 5.57 -24.50
CA ALA A 710 12.78 6.25 -24.97
C ALA A 710 12.43 7.29 -26.06
N GLY A 711 11.47 6.94 -26.92
CA GLY A 711 11.02 7.87 -27.96
C GLY A 711 10.42 9.15 -27.40
N THR A 712 9.73 9.06 -26.27
CA THR A 712 9.13 10.26 -25.66
C THR A 712 10.18 11.23 -25.12
N LEU A 713 11.42 10.78 -24.95
CA LEU A 713 12.48 11.62 -24.43
C LEU A 713 13.27 12.33 -25.52
N LYS A 714 12.99 12.06 -26.78
CA LYS A 714 13.71 12.67 -27.87
C LYS A 714 13.28 14.11 -28.07
N GLU A 715 14.12 14.87 -28.72
CA GLU A 715 13.85 16.28 -28.97
C GLU A 715 12.55 16.47 -29.72
N VAL A 716 11.71 17.41 -29.25
CA VAL A 716 10.47 17.72 -29.92
C VAL A 716 10.76 18.47 -31.20
N LEU A 717 10.20 18.04 -32.32
CA LEU A 717 10.46 18.64 -33.62
C LEU A 717 9.59 19.87 -33.88
#